data_26aafe5fe99d65e7e62c26cf88507cd9
#
_entry.id   26aafe5fe99d65e7e62c26cf88507cd9
#
_cell.length_a   1.000
_cell.length_b   1.000
_cell.length_c   1.000
_cell.angle_alpha   90.00
_cell.angle_beta   90.00
_cell.angle_gamma   90.00
#
_symmetry.space_group_name_H-M   'P 1'
#
loop_
_entity.id
_entity.type
_entity.pdbx_description
1 polymer ?
#
loop_
_entity_poly.entity_id
_entity_poly.type
_entity_poly.pdbx_seq_one_letter_code
_entity_poly.pdbx_strand_id
1 'polypeptide(L)'
;MLEFLFKKKSDSKRVEAVNLMYQTLKSLYNTDNITQERKDYLSDLMGKYGYIPYSYNRANNELSNEEVLFVLEQKWTQNNVLKDGVFEFTNSSVLARNKVTNSNWIQKEGHDIKLINLAGLGDNSAEKTGTMMNWLRQIAILPTGNVEAGIFNTTVYLIPFHPREFGCAYLPSSSEASSVLADEKLQEMTEADATEQVRIFINFAQLAGHPVIYDILPQTGRFSKAVLANPYIARWYDINGLVDELDKYVDKVADELSKELNADDINLVKEMYKQSMRTGSATLTDYYKEIYDRLDKEMLESKKYLSSAMLEKSIQDKLHKKVKGIIAQVVGTSKKLEEQDITNQGLITQALIHEGMWPAPGGAWCSCGVPVFDRMSECASYPMFRHFDYKGQDVTEYANLDCQTPYYFVQLENGKENHEVVVYFINYMKKLQEHFNFDGFRVDHIDHIVDEVSEKDGVPISYRAPRHVLGKLNSEMKENVLYFATLAEYMLWDNYYKEYHKDMGFDLLWGNDIVSQSFKNPEEIVEDNTRLSNYNTELDSNKTPLSILKTYNNQDGEFEAIDRYPAQLGREGALFKWFKYKFLPGGKNAQRSMLYVDGDESFTQKGIEAVIGSEIAMTRNDDEDFFKVFDAIDRFVKYNPVINSGEAHIIKQDEDGFVAWQISKTEAKDALLVVANYMSPTEKFVIEENGNSYTELREGREVFDKNIVLPCDYQIVSEYKFNGEEFSEEGLQVPMSELTIGKLMPAEFKIYKLDRV
;
A
#
# COMPACT_ATOMS: atom_id res chain seq x y z
N MET A 1 -22.22 -27.48 -11.38
CA MET A 1 -22.61 -28.36 -10.24
C MET A 1 -21.42 -28.81 -9.42
N LEU A 2 -20.32 -29.29 -10.02
CA LEU A 2 -19.10 -29.65 -9.28
C LEU A 2 -18.47 -28.42 -8.60
N GLU A 3 -18.29 -27.30 -9.29
CA GLU A 3 -17.80 -26.03 -8.71
C GLU A 3 -18.65 -25.56 -7.52
N PHE A 4 -19.97 -25.63 -7.62
CA PHE A 4 -20.86 -25.28 -6.52
C PHE A 4 -20.67 -26.20 -5.29
N LEU A 5 -20.43 -27.49 -5.53
CA LEU A 5 -20.16 -28.44 -4.43
C LEU A 5 -18.79 -28.24 -3.80
N PHE A 6 -17.76 -27.88 -4.60
CA PHE A 6 -16.43 -27.54 -4.12
C PHE A 6 -16.46 -26.26 -3.29
N LYS A 7 -17.11 -25.20 -3.78
CA LYS A 7 -17.26 -23.93 -3.07
C LYS A 7 -17.98 -24.13 -1.73
N LYS A 8 -19.07 -24.87 -1.71
CA LYS A 8 -19.80 -25.21 -0.48
C LYS A 8 -18.97 -26.00 0.54
N LYS A 9 -18.06 -26.87 0.08
CA LYS A 9 -17.16 -27.62 0.95
C LYS A 9 -16.01 -26.77 1.49
N SER A 10 -15.53 -25.80 0.71
CA SER A 10 -14.54 -24.79 1.14
C SER A 10 -15.10 -23.87 2.22
N ASP A 11 -16.33 -23.38 2.04
CA ASP A 11 -17.01 -22.51 3.01
C ASP A 11 -17.25 -23.23 4.35
N SER A 12 -17.64 -24.52 4.34
CA SER A 12 -17.79 -25.31 5.56
C SER A 12 -16.50 -25.42 6.36
N LYS A 13 -15.37 -25.71 5.70
CA LYS A 13 -14.07 -25.80 6.37
C LYS A 13 -13.64 -24.45 6.97
N ARG A 14 -13.94 -23.35 6.30
CA ARG A 14 -13.65 -22.00 6.81
C ARG A 14 -14.44 -21.70 8.08
N VAL A 15 -15.72 -22.01 8.10
CA VAL A 15 -16.57 -21.87 9.30
C VAL A 15 -16.06 -22.74 10.44
N GLU A 16 -15.67 -23.98 10.16
CA GLU A 16 -15.10 -24.90 11.16
C GLU A 16 -13.80 -24.35 11.77
N ALA A 17 -12.88 -23.85 10.94
CA ALA A 17 -11.61 -23.27 11.40
C ALA A 17 -11.82 -21.99 12.25
N VAL A 18 -12.73 -21.10 11.83
CA VAL A 18 -13.09 -19.90 12.59
C VAL A 18 -13.68 -20.27 13.95
N ASN A 19 -14.59 -21.27 13.99
CA ASN A 19 -15.19 -21.73 15.25
C ASN A 19 -14.14 -22.39 16.16
N LEU A 20 -13.26 -23.23 15.63
CA LEU A 20 -12.20 -23.86 16.40
C LEU A 20 -11.28 -22.80 17.04
N MET A 21 -10.82 -21.84 16.25
CA MET A 21 -9.99 -20.73 16.75
C MET A 21 -10.71 -19.93 17.81
N TYR A 22 -11.97 -19.56 17.59
CA TYR A 22 -12.76 -18.81 18.57
C TYR A 22 -12.93 -19.57 19.89
N GLN A 23 -13.27 -20.87 19.85
CA GLN A 23 -13.39 -21.68 21.04
C GLN A 23 -12.05 -21.80 21.78
N THR A 24 -10.94 -21.89 21.05
CA THR A 24 -9.61 -21.89 21.62
C THR A 24 -9.31 -20.56 22.31
N LEU A 25 -9.54 -19.42 21.64
CA LEU A 25 -9.38 -18.11 22.26
C LEU A 25 -10.25 -17.96 23.51
N LYS A 26 -11.50 -18.40 23.47
CA LYS A 26 -12.42 -18.36 24.62
C LYS A 26 -11.94 -19.24 25.78
N SER A 27 -11.29 -20.36 25.49
CA SER A 27 -10.69 -21.20 26.53
C SER A 27 -9.47 -20.57 27.18
N LEU A 28 -8.70 -19.77 26.42
CA LEU A 28 -7.51 -19.05 26.90
C LEU A 28 -7.87 -17.76 27.65
N TYR A 29 -8.88 -17.04 27.16
CA TYR A 29 -9.28 -15.71 27.60
C TYR A 29 -10.75 -15.72 27.99
N ASN A 30 -11.02 -16.19 29.23
CA ASN A 30 -12.39 -16.34 29.70
C ASN A 30 -13.03 -15.01 30.04
N THR A 31 -14.01 -14.57 29.26
CA THR A 31 -14.76 -13.31 29.45
C THR A 31 -15.56 -13.29 30.76
N ASP A 32 -15.76 -14.41 31.45
CA ASP A 32 -16.40 -14.46 32.77
C ASP A 32 -15.49 -13.85 33.87
N ASN A 33 -14.21 -13.73 33.62
CA ASN A 33 -13.28 -13.11 34.57
C ASN A 33 -13.40 -11.57 34.62
N ILE A 34 -14.11 -10.96 33.67
CA ILE A 34 -14.34 -9.52 33.64
C ILE A 34 -15.43 -9.15 34.64
N THR A 35 -15.18 -8.13 35.48
CA THR A 35 -16.19 -7.65 36.43
C THR A 35 -17.42 -7.09 35.70
N GLN A 36 -18.60 -7.14 36.34
CA GLN A 36 -19.82 -6.63 35.74
C GLN A 36 -19.73 -5.12 35.45
N GLU A 37 -19.17 -4.34 36.38
CA GLU A 37 -18.94 -2.91 36.20
C GLU A 37 -18.10 -2.61 34.92
N ARG A 38 -17.07 -3.41 34.68
CA ARG A 38 -16.22 -3.24 33.49
C ARG A 38 -16.93 -3.67 32.21
N LYS A 39 -17.73 -4.75 32.26
CA LYS A 39 -18.59 -5.16 31.14
C LYS A 39 -19.60 -4.05 30.78
N ASP A 40 -20.23 -3.47 31.79
CA ASP A 40 -21.21 -2.38 31.58
C ASP A 40 -20.53 -1.16 30.95
N TYR A 41 -19.36 -0.76 31.47
CA TYR A 41 -18.56 0.33 30.89
C TYR A 41 -18.19 0.10 29.42
N LEU A 42 -17.67 -1.08 29.08
CA LEU A 42 -17.32 -1.41 27.69
C LEU A 42 -18.55 -1.48 26.79
N SER A 43 -19.67 -1.99 27.32
CA SER A 43 -20.94 -2.04 26.59
C SER A 43 -21.52 -0.66 26.33
N ASP A 44 -21.37 0.28 27.26
CA ASP A 44 -21.79 1.67 27.10
C ASP A 44 -20.97 2.37 25.98
N LEU A 45 -19.64 2.16 25.99
CA LEU A 45 -18.80 2.67 24.90
C LEU A 45 -19.19 2.08 23.56
N MET A 46 -19.40 0.76 23.51
CA MET A 46 -19.87 0.08 22.29
C MET A 46 -21.25 0.55 21.84
N GLY A 47 -22.16 0.81 22.79
CA GLY A 47 -23.51 1.34 22.50
C GLY A 47 -23.45 2.74 21.89
N LYS A 48 -22.51 3.56 22.38
CA LYS A 48 -22.35 4.95 21.91
C LYS A 48 -21.59 5.06 20.60
N TYR A 49 -20.53 4.32 20.41
CA TYR A 49 -19.60 4.50 19.30
C TYR A 49 -19.57 3.34 18.30
N GLY A 50 -20.02 2.14 18.66
CA GLY A 50 -19.90 0.94 17.86
C GLY A 50 -18.51 0.27 17.91
N TYR A 51 -17.55 0.88 18.60
CA TYR A 51 -16.18 0.43 18.83
C TYR A 51 -15.67 1.02 20.13
N ILE A 52 -14.47 0.61 20.58
CA ILE A 52 -13.83 1.23 21.73
C ILE A 52 -12.96 2.39 21.22
N PRO A 53 -13.26 3.67 21.55
CA PRO A 53 -12.54 4.83 21.04
C PRO A 53 -11.21 5.03 21.78
N TYR A 54 -10.28 4.11 21.59
CA TYR A 54 -8.94 4.11 22.14
C TYR A 54 -7.90 4.13 21.02
N SER A 55 -6.76 4.79 21.25
CA SER A 55 -5.58 4.55 20.44
C SER A 55 -5.08 3.11 20.64
N TYR A 56 -4.24 2.59 19.72
CA TYR A 56 -3.72 1.24 19.85
C TYR A 56 -2.89 1.07 21.14
N ASN A 57 -2.06 2.08 21.49
CA ASN A 57 -1.29 2.06 22.73
C ASN A 57 -2.17 2.00 23.96
N ARG A 58 -3.19 2.83 23.99
CA ARG A 58 -4.15 2.82 25.11
C ARG A 58 -4.87 1.48 25.19
N ALA A 59 -5.31 0.93 24.06
CA ALA A 59 -5.94 -0.38 24.03
C ALA A 59 -4.99 -1.48 24.51
N ASN A 60 -3.71 -1.39 24.18
CA ASN A 60 -2.70 -2.34 24.62
C ASN A 60 -2.45 -2.29 26.12
N ASN A 61 -2.55 -1.09 26.72
CA ASN A 61 -2.32 -0.87 28.13
C ASN A 61 -3.57 -1.09 29.00
N GLU A 62 -4.76 -0.76 28.50
CA GLU A 62 -5.99 -0.69 29.29
C GLU A 62 -7.01 -1.81 28.99
N LEU A 63 -6.87 -2.55 27.86
CA LEU A 63 -7.74 -3.67 27.54
C LEU A 63 -7.00 -4.99 27.70
N SER A 64 -7.48 -5.84 28.59
CA SER A 64 -7.02 -7.23 28.65
C SER A 64 -7.46 -8.03 27.42
N ASN A 65 -6.87 -9.19 27.18
CA ASN A 65 -7.28 -10.06 26.07
C ASN A 65 -8.72 -10.57 26.24
N GLU A 66 -9.18 -10.79 27.48
CA GLU A 66 -10.56 -11.12 27.82
C GLU A 66 -11.51 -9.99 27.41
N GLU A 67 -11.14 -8.75 27.69
CA GLU A 67 -11.93 -7.56 27.34
C GLU A 67 -11.98 -7.34 25.84
N VAL A 68 -10.86 -7.54 25.12
CA VAL A 68 -10.83 -7.52 23.64
C VAL A 68 -11.80 -8.57 23.08
N LEU A 69 -11.75 -9.80 23.60
CA LEU A 69 -12.65 -10.86 23.14
C LEU A 69 -14.12 -10.52 23.43
N PHE A 70 -14.42 -9.98 24.62
CA PHE A 70 -15.75 -9.54 24.99
C PHE A 70 -16.31 -8.46 24.04
N VAL A 71 -15.50 -7.46 23.70
CA VAL A 71 -15.89 -6.41 22.74
C VAL A 71 -16.18 -6.99 21.36
N LEU A 72 -15.35 -7.91 20.91
CA LEU A 72 -15.53 -8.56 19.60
C LEU A 72 -16.76 -9.48 19.59
N GLU A 73 -17.03 -10.21 20.68
CA GLU A 73 -18.27 -11.00 20.81
C GLU A 73 -19.52 -10.13 20.66
N GLN A 74 -19.51 -8.90 21.19
CA GLN A 74 -20.58 -7.94 20.97
C GLN A 74 -20.69 -7.51 19.50
N LYS A 75 -19.58 -7.13 18.86
CA LYS A 75 -19.57 -6.77 17.42
C LYS A 75 -20.13 -7.92 16.56
N TRP A 76 -19.64 -9.13 16.78
CA TRP A 76 -20.06 -10.30 16.00
C TRP A 76 -21.53 -10.66 16.24
N THR A 77 -22.02 -10.50 17.46
CA THR A 77 -23.42 -10.71 17.81
C THR A 77 -24.33 -9.67 17.17
N GLN A 78 -23.94 -8.38 17.23
CA GLN A 78 -24.67 -7.28 16.57
C GLN A 78 -24.72 -7.47 15.06
N ASN A 79 -23.70 -8.04 14.46
CA ASN A 79 -23.63 -8.36 13.03
C ASN A 79 -24.38 -9.67 12.67
N ASN A 80 -25.07 -10.32 13.63
CA ASN A 80 -25.82 -11.56 13.47
C ASN A 80 -24.99 -12.73 12.94
N VAL A 81 -23.69 -12.78 13.23
CA VAL A 81 -22.77 -13.85 12.80
C VAL A 81 -22.34 -14.76 13.93
N LEU A 82 -22.40 -14.30 15.18
CA LEU A 82 -22.17 -15.11 16.38
C LEU A 82 -23.51 -15.35 17.11
N LYS A 83 -23.92 -16.61 17.27
CA LYS A 83 -25.16 -17.01 17.92
C LYS A 83 -24.89 -18.15 18.86
N ASP A 84 -25.31 -18.04 20.10
CA ASP A 84 -25.13 -19.06 21.13
C ASP A 84 -23.67 -19.58 21.23
N GLY A 85 -22.72 -18.68 20.99
CA GLY A 85 -21.27 -18.99 21.04
C GLY A 85 -20.75 -19.78 19.84
N VAL A 86 -21.44 -19.75 18.70
CA VAL A 86 -21.05 -20.39 17.44
C VAL A 86 -21.18 -19.42 16.29
N PHE A 87 -20.15 -19.37 15.44
CA PHE A 87 -20.21 -18.61 14.20
C PHE A 87 -21.03 -19.33 13.14
N GLU A 88 -21.97 -18.60 12.56
CA GLU A 88 -22.79 -19.04 11.44
C GLU A 88 -22.69 -18.02 10.29
N PHE A 89 -22.06 -18.40 9.21
CA PHE A 89 -21.97 -17.57 7.99
C PHE A 89 -21.76 -18.43 6.74
N THR A 90 -22.16 -17.90 5.60
CA THR A 90 -21.84 -18.50 4.28
C THR A 90 -20.63 -17.82 3.64
N ASN A 91 -20.42 -16.53 3.91
CA ASN A 91 -19.27 -15.76 3.54
C ASN A 91 -18.94 -14.80 4.70
N SER A 92 -17.68 -14.68 5.09
CA SER A 92 -17.25 -13.79 6.17
C SER A 92 -17.35 -12.31 5.77
N SER A 93 -17.17 -11.98 4.48
CA SER A 93 -17.24 -10.60 4.00
C SER A 93 -18.55 -9.90 4.36
N VAL A 94 -18.44 -8.74 4.98
CA VAL A 94 -19.60 -7.88 5.27
C VAL A 94 -20.30 -7.43 3.99
N LEU A 95 -19.55 -7.24 2.91
CA LEU A 95 -20.09 -6.83 1.60
C LEU A 95 -20.95 -7.93 0.99
N ALA A 96 -20.47 -9.18 1.05
CA ALA A 96 -21.25 -10.33 0.60
C ALA A 96 -22.54 -10.53 1.41
N ARG A 97 -22.43 -10.41 2.75
CA ARG A 97 -23.59 -10.54 3.64
C ARG A 97 -24.64 -9.46 3.41
N ASN A 98 -24.20 -8.24 3.13
CA ASN A 98 -25.07 -7.11 2.79
C ASN A 98 -25.48 -7.07 1.31
N LYS A 99 -25.13 -8.11 0.53
CA LYS A 99 -25.50 -8.27 -0.88
C LYS A 99 -25.08 -7.07 -1.75
N VAL A 100 -23.87 -6.54 -1.48
CA VAL A 100 -23.27 -5.48 -2.29
C VAL A 100 -22.96 -6.05 -3.67
N THR A 101 -23.30 -5.34 -4.74
CA THR A 101 -23.24 -5.83 -6.13
C THR A 101 -22.25 -5.06 -7.00
N ASN A 102 -21.51 -4.11 -6.41
CA ASN A 102 -20.49 -3.34 -7.12
C ASN A 102 -19.42 -2.83 -6.15
N SER A 103 -18.34 -2.29 -6.69
CA SER A 103 -17.19 -1.79 -5.94
C SER A 103 -17.32 -0.33 -5.44
N ASN A 104 -18.45 0.34 -5.71
CA ASN A 104 -18.64 1.76 -5.33
C ASN A 104 -18.57 2.01 -3.82
N TRP A 105 -18.73 0.98 -3.00
CA TRP A 105 -18.64 1.08 -1.55
C TRP A 105 -17.29 1.68 -1.08
N ILE A 106 -16.20 1.40 -1.80
CA ILE A 106 -14.86 1.86 -1.41
C ILE A 106 -14.62 3.35 -1.70
N GLN A 107 -15.46 3.96 -2.53
CA GLN A 107 -15.29 5.35 -2.97
C GLN A 107 -16.05 6.35 -2.10
N LYS A 108 -16.81 5.87 -1.11
CA LYS A 108 -17.72 6.74 -0.34
C LYS A 108 -16.95 7.78 0.47
N GLU A 109 -17.36 9.03 0.36
CA GLU A 109 -16.82 10.12 1.18
C GLU A 109 -17.04 9.83 2.68
N GLY A 110 -16.03 10.08 3.48
CA GLY A 110 -16.01 9.70 4.90
C GLY A 110 -15.70 8.23 5.18
N HIS A 111 -15.51 7.40 4.13
CA HIS A 111 -15.01 6.04 4.29
C HIS A 111 -13.49 6.05 4.50
N ASP A 112 -13.04 5.36 5.53
CA ASP A 112 -11.64 5.28 5.87
C ASP A 112 -11.03 3.93 5.49
N ILE A 113 -9.81 4.01 5.02
CA ILE A 113 -8.94 2.86 4.73
C ILE A 113 -7.73 3.00 5.64
N LYS A 114 -7.53 2.05 6.55
CA LYS A 114 -6.39 2.03 7.47
C LYS A 114 -5.37 1.01 7.00
N LEU A 115 -4.18 1.49 6.65
CA LEU A 115 -3.04 0.65 6.30
C LEU A 115 -2.43 0.05 7.56
N ILE A 116 -2.24 -1.27 7.55
CA ILE A 116 -1.79 -2.04 8.70
C ILE A 116 -0.69 -3.02 8.28
N ASN A 117 0.41 -3.02 9.03
CA ASN A 117 1.39 -4.09 9.04
C ASN A 117 1.06 -5.06 10.20
N LEU A 118 0.71 -6.30 9.89
CA LEU A 118 0.37 -7.30 10.92
C LEU A 118 1.52 -7.54 11.91
N ALA A 119 2.76 -7.57 11.42
CA ALA A 119 3.93 -7.71 12.26
C ALA A 119 4.11 -6.50 13.20
N GLY A 120 3.78 -5.31 12.72
CA GLY A 120 3.87 -4.05 13.47
C GLY A 120 2.87 -3.92 14.62
N LEU A 121 1.79 -4.71 14.63
CA LEU A 121 0.77 -4.71 15.69
C LEU A 121 1.19 -5.53 16.93
N GLY A 122 2.44 -5.43 17.37
CA GLY A 122 2.88 -6.06 18.61
C GLY A 122 2.53 -5.26 19.87
N ASP A 123 3.02 -5.75 21.00
CA ASP A 123 3.08 -4.93 22.21
C ASP A 123 4.20 -3.86 22.05
N ASN A 124 4.19 -2.82 22.88
CA ASN A 124 5.13 -1.70 22.79
C ASN A 124 6.59 -2.06 23.07
N SER A 125 6.96 -3.34 23.13
CA SER A 125 8.32 -3.77 23.47
C SER A 125 9.32 -3.69 22.31
N ALA A 126 8.87 -3.42 21.08
CA ALA A 126 9.65 -3.39 19.85
C ALA A 126 10.44 -4.69 19.52
N GLU A 127 10.26 -5.74 20.34
CA GLU A 127 10.98 -7.01 20.21
C GLU A 127 10.08 -8.16 19.75
N LYS A 128 8.75 -7.97 19.83
CA LYS A 128 7.79 -9.01 19.49
C LYS A 128 6.94 -8.64 18.28
N THR A 129 6.88 -9.57 17.34
CA THR A 129 5.97 -9.49 16.21
C THR A 129 4.52 -9.57 16.68
N GLY A 130 3.63 -8.81 16.04
CA GLY A 130 2.19 -8.89 16.27
C GLY A 130 1.62 -10.26 15.90
N THR A 131 0.74 -10.79 16.76
CA THR A 131 0.06 -12.07 16.57
C THR A 131 -1.47 -11.89 16.72
N MET A 132 -2.22 -12.98 16.67
CA MET A 132 -3.70 -13.00 16.64
C MET A 132 -4.35 -12.03 17.63
N MET A 133 -3.97 -12.03 18.91
CA MET A 133 -4.63 -11.16 19.90
C MET A 133 -4.30 -9.67 19.69
N ASN A 134 -3.11 -9.35 19.19
CA ASN A 134 -2.76 -7.98 18.81
C ASN A 134 -3.62 -7.50 17.63
N TRP A 135 -3.79 -8.35 16.62
CA TRP A 135 -4.63 -8.04 15.46
C TRP A 135 -6.10 -7.88 15.84
N LEU A 136 -6.62 -8.76 16.72
CA LEU A 136 -7.98 -8.66 17.22
C LEU A 136 -8.20 -7.41 18.08
N ARG A 137 -7.20 -6.98 18.87
CA ARG A 137 -7.24 -5.70 19.61
C ARG A 137 -7.42 -4.53 18.66
N GLN A 138 -6.70 -4.53 17.53
CA GLN A 138 -6.88 -3.51 16.50
C GLN A 138 -8.32 -3.48 15.97
N ILE A 139 -8.93 -4.65 15.70
CA ILE A 139 -10.32 -4.71 15.22
C ILE A 139 -11.33 -4.21 16.27
N ALA A 140 -11.04 -4.40 17.57
CA ALA A 140 -11.91 -3.92 18.64
C ALA A 140 -12.01 -2.38 18.69
N ILE A 141 -10.96 -1.69 18.30
CA ILE A 141 -10.84 -0.22 18.36
C ILE A 141 -11.04 0.48 17.00
N LEU A 142 -11.16 -0.27 15.90
CA LEU A 142 -11.39 0.35 14.60
C LEU A 142 -12.75 1.03 14.50
N PRO A 143 -12.80 2.28 13.99
CA PRO A 143 -14.03 3.03 13.82
C PRO A 143 -15.06 2.31 12.94
N THR A 144 -16.31 2.43 13.35
CA THR A 144 -17.46 1.97 12.57
C THR A 144 -17.84 2.98 11.49
N GLY A 145 -18.48 2.50 10.42
CA GLY A 145 -19.04 3.36 9.38
C GLY A 145 -20.42 3.89 9.73
N ASN A 146 -21.03 4.55 8.76
CA ASN A 146 -22.41 5.02 8.81
C ASN A 146 -23.24 4.30 7.73
N VAL A 147 -24.03 3.33 8.14
CA VAL A 147 -24.84 2.49 7.23
C VAL A 147 -25.86 3.31 6.46
N GLU A 148 -26.45 4.34 7.07
CA GLU A 148 -27.42 5.23 6.42
C GLU A 148 -26.78 6.04 5.30
N ALA A 149 -25.54 6.47 5.46
CA ALA A 149 -24.75 7.12 4.43
C ALA A 149 -24.11 6.13 3.43
N GLY A 150 -24.31 4.82 3.61
CA GLY A 150 -23.69 3.78 2.80
C GLY A 150 -22.18 3.64 3.03
N ILE A 151 -21.68 4.07 4.18
CA ILE A 151 -20.28 3.99 4.60
C ILE A 151 -20.12 2.77 5.48
N PHE A 152 -19.30 1.81 5.03
CA PHE A 152 -18.96 0.62 5.82
C PHE A 152 -17.97 0.98 6.93
N ASN A 153 -17.74 0.04 7.85
CA ASN A 153 -16.69 0.18 8.85
C ASN A 153 -15.33 0.43 8.15
N THR A 154 -14.39 1.02 8.87
CA THR A 154 -13.03 1.25 8.36
C THR A 154 -12.50 0.01 7.66
N THR A 155 -12.06 0.15 6.42
CA THR A 155 -11.43 -0.91 5.66
C THR A 155 -10.03 -1.19 6.21
N VAL A 156 -9.74 -2.45 6.47
CA VAL A 156 -8.40 -2.93 6.81
C VAL A 156 -7.62 -3.10 5.51
N TYR A 157 -6.55 -2.35 5.35
CA TYR A 157 -5.63 -2.49 4.23
C TYR A 157 -4.34 -3.15 4.73
N LEU A 158 -4.10 -4.38 4.30
CA LEU A 158 -2.94 -5.16 4.71
C LEU A 158 -1.81 -5.00 3.70
N ILE A 159 -0.64 -4.56 4.16
CA ILE A 159 0.60 -4.66 3.38
C ILE A 159 1.03 -6.13 3.28
N PRO A 160 1.98 -6.47 2.37
CA PRO A 160 2.42 -7.85 2.20
C PRO A 160 2.94 -8.47 3.50
N PHE A 161 2.38 -9.60 3.86
CA PHE A 161 2.69 -10.35 5.10
C PHE A 161 3.39 -11.68 4.82
N HIS A 162 3.89 -11.86 3.61
CA HIS A 162 4.57 -13.07 3.16
C HIS A 162 6.02 -13.14 3.69
N PRO A 163 6.67 -14.31 3.65
CA PRO A 163 8.11 -14.40 3.87
C PRO A 163 8.85 -13.52 2.87
N ARG A 164 9.86 -12.81 3.34
CA ARG A 164 10.53 -11.73 2.63
C ARG A 164 11.88 -12.15 2.07
N GLU A 165 12.14 -11.81 0.83
CA GLU A 165 13.50 -11.87 0.29
C GLU A 165 14.22 -10.56 0.63
N PHE A 166 15.42 -10.62 1.17
CA PHE A 166 16.24 -9.45 1.59
C PHE A 166 15.57 -8.51 2.60
N GLY A 167 14.61 -9.01 3.39
CA GLY A 167 13.92 -8.21 4.41
C GLY A 167 12.86 -7.24 3.88
N CYS A 168 12.68 -7.10 2.59
CA CYS A 168 11.67 -6.21 2.00
C CYS A 168 10.30 -6.89 1.90
N ALA A 169 9.25 -6.27 2.43
CA ALA A 169 7.88 -6.77 2.35
C ALA A 169 7.39 -6.92 0.91
N TYR A 170 7.90 -6.08 0.01
CA TYR A 170 7.54 -6.06 -1.41
C TYR A 170 8.35 -7.04 -2.27
N LEU A 171 9.11 -7.95 -1.64
CA LEU A 171 9.80 -9.07 -2.28
C LEU A 171 9.35 -10.40 -1.68
N PRO A 172 8.09 -10.83 -1.92
CA PRO A 172 7.58 -12.06 -1.34
C PRO A 172 8.32 -13.27 -1.90
N SER A 173 8.71 -14.21 -1.02
CA SER A 173 9.35 -15.47 -1.40
C SER A 173 8.36 -16.63 -1.57
N SER A 174 7.13 -16.46 -1.09
CA SER A 174 6.00 -17.39 -1.29
C SER A 174 4.65 -16.71 -1.05
N SER A 175 3.55 -17.38 -1.37
CA SER A 175 2.18 -16.94 -1.05
C SER A 175 1.71 -17.28 0.38
N GLU A 176 2.51 -18.00 1.14
CA GLU A 176 2.26 -18.32 2.54
C GLU A 176 2.47 -17.06 3.41
N ALA A 177 1.86 -17.00 4.58
CA ALA A 177 2.21 -15.94 5.53
C ALA A 177 3.57 -16.24 6.18
N SER A 178 4.31 -15.17 6.55
CA SER A 178 5.57 -15.32 7.26
C SER A 178 5.36 -16.06 8.58
N SER A 179 6.22 -17.04 8.86
CA SER A 179 6.13 -17.87 10.06
C SER A 179 6.26 -17.08 11.36
N VAL A 180 6.87 -15.90 11.33
CA VAL A 180 6.99 -15.03 12.52
C VAL A 180 5.65 -14.48 13.00
N LEU A 181 4.62 -14.53 12.16
CA LEU A 181 3.25 -14.10 12.49
C LEU A 181 2.46 -15.17 13.26
N ALA A 182 2.98 -16.37 13.39
CA ALA A 182 2.28 -17.44 14.12
C ALA A 182 2.30 -17.17 15.63
N ASP A 183 1.13 -17.26 16.25
CA ASP A 183 1.03 -17.52 17.69
C ASP A 183 1.26 -19.01 17.92
N GLU A 184 2.42 -19.35 18.51
CA GLU A 184 2.84 -20.75 18.73
C GLU A 184 1.82 -21.52 19.58
N LYS A 185 1.24 -20.88 20.59
CA LYS A 185 0.26 -21.52 21.47
C LYS A 185 -1.04 -21.84 20.73
N LEU A 186 -1.50 -20.94 19.90
CA LEU A 186 -2.67 -21.18 19.04
C LEU A 186 -2.37 -22.27 18.01
N GLN A 187 -1.16 -22.28 17.43
CA GLN A 187 -0.73 -23.32 16.51
C GLN A 187 -0.71 -24.71 17.17
N GLU A 188 -0.17 -24.82 18.39
CA GLU A 188 -0.17 -26.07 19.15
C GLU A 188 -1.60 -26.59 19.46
N MET A 189 -2.54 -25.68 19.74
CA MET A 189 -3.91 -26.04 20.14
C MET A 189 -4.85 -26.30 18.97
N THR A 190 -4.60 -25.68 17.80
CA THR A 190 -5.52 -25.70 16.65
C THR A 190 -4.92 -26.31 15.39
N GLU A 191 -3.61 -26.59 15.36
CA GLU A 191 -2.83 -26.98 14.18
C GLU A 191 -2.81 -25.88 13.08
N ALA A 192 -3.32 -24.67 13.37
CA ALA A 192 -3.32 -23.56 12.44
C ALA A 192 -1.93 -22.90 12.37
N ASP A 193 -1.24 -23.03 11.24
CA ASP A 193 0.01 -22.33 10.97
C ASP A 193 -0.20 -20.81 10.78
N ALA A 194 0.87 -20.07 10.53
CA ALA A 194 0.80 -18.62 10.31
C ALA A 194 -0.20 -18.22 9.20
N THR A 195 -0.20 -18.98 8.09
CA THR A 195 -1.09 -18.71 6.96
C THR A 195 -2.55 -18.90 7.33
N GLU A 196 -2.86 -19.97 8.04
CA GLU A 196 -4.20 -20.23 8.52
C GLU A 196 -4.63 -19.22 9.59
N GLN A 197 -3.73 -18.83 10.50
CA GLN A 197 -4.02 -17.79 11.50
C GLN A 197 -4.33 -16.44 10.86
N VAL A 198 -3.55 -16.00 9.87
CA VAL A 198 -3.83 -14.76 9.11
C VAL A 198 -5.16 -14.86 8.36
N ARG A 199 -5.44 -16.02 7.74
CA ARG A 199 -6.73 -16.25 7.07
C ARG A 199 -7.91 -16.16 8.04
N ILE A 200 -7.80 -16.73 9.22
CA ILE A 200 -8.84 -16.69 10.27
C ILE A 200 -9.00 -15.25 10.77
N PHE A 201 -7.91 -14.52 10.99
CA PHE A 201 -7.96 -13.11 11.36
C PHE A 201 -8.75 -12.28 10.34
N ILE A 202 -8.48 -12.45 9.05
CA ILE A 202 -9.22 -11.75 7.99
C ILE A 202 -10.72 -12.05 8.08
N ASN A 203 -11.09 -13.32 8.31
CA ASN A 203 -12.50 -13.66 8.52
C ASN A 203 -13.08 -12.98 9.78
N PHE A 204 -12.36 -12.93 10.90
CA PHE A 204 -12.82 -12.24 12.12
C PHE A 204 -13.02 -10.73 11.88
N ALA A 205 -12.12 -10.08 11.17
CA ALA A 205 -12.25 -8.66 10.80
C ALA A 205 -13.51 -8.43 9.94
N GLN A 206 -13.73 -9.25 8.92
CA GLN A 206 -14.89 -9.17 8.05
C GLN A 206 -16.19 -9.47 8.82
N LEU A 207 -16.19 -10.45 9.72
CA LEU A 207 -17.33 -10.76 10.57
C LEU A 207 -17.65 -9.63 11.56
N ALA A 208 -16.63 -8.86 11.99
CA ALA A 208 -16.80 -7.64 12.77
C ALA A 208 -17.26 -6.43 11.94
N GLY A 209 -17.45 -6.59 10.62
CA GLY A 209 -17.99 -5.55 9.74
C GLY A 209 -16.95 -4.72 8.98
N HIS A 210 -15.68 -5.11 9.02
CA HIS A 210 -14.59 -4.43 8.32
C HIS A 210 -14.27 -5.12 6.99
N PRO A 211 -14.40 -4.45 5.84
CA PRO A 211 -13.84 -4.96 4.60
C PRO A 211 -12.32 -5.11 4.71
N VAL A 212 -11.73 -6.06 4.00
CA VAL A 212 -10.28 -6.28 4.00
C VAL A 212 -9.75 -6.24 2.57
N ILE A 213 -8.83 -5.32 2.31
CA ILE A 213 -8.09 -5.24 1.04
C ILE A 213 -6.63 -5.61 1.27
N TYR A 214 -5.97 -6.03 0.21
CA TYR A 214 -4.62 -6.53 0.27
C TYR A 214 -3.74 -5.91 -0.82
N ASP A 215 -2.48 -5.63 -0.46
CA ASP A 215 -1.48 -5.10 -1.37
C ASP A 215 -0.89 -6.22 -2.22
N ILE A 216 -1.29 -6.31 -3.48
CA ILE A 216 -0.74 -7.28 -4.41
C ILE A 216 0.43 -6.69 -5.19
N LEU A 217 1.39 -7.56 -5.43
CA LEU A 217 2.61 -7.26 -6.14
C LEU A 217 2.59 -7.92 -7.50
N PRO A 218 2.71 -7.18 -8.60
CA PRO A 218 2.98 -7.78 -9.90
C PRO A 218 4.42 -8.27 -10.02
N GLN A 219 5.19 -8.12 -8.98
CA GLN A 219 6.58 -8.55 -8.80
C GLN A 219 6.70 -9.60 -7.69
N THR A 220 7.85 -10.24 -7.60
CA THR A 220 8.11 -11.29 -6.61
C THR A 220 9.60 -11.40 -6.29
N GLY A 221 9.96 -12.07 -5.20
CA GLY A 221 11.35 -12.42 -4.90
C GLY A 221 12.01 -13.21 -6.03
N ARG A 222 13.30 -13.02 -6.22
CA ARG A 222 14.07 -13.63 -7.34
C ARG A 222 13.99 -15.14 -7.39
N PHE A 223 14.06 -15.78 -6.24
CA PHE A 223 13.97 -17.23 -6.09
C PHE A 223 12.70 -17.63 -5.33
N SER A 224 11.63 -16.85 -5.51
CA SER A 224 10.33 -17.17 -4.89
C SER A 224 9.81 -18.54 -5.36
N LYS A 225 8.98 -19.16 -4.54
CA LYS A 225 8.31 -20.41 -4.94
C LYS A 225 7.57 -20.28 -6.27
N ALA A 226 7.01 -19.10 -6.57
CA ALA A 226 6.33 -18.81 -7.84
C ALA A 226 7.31 -18.89 -9.03
N VAL A 227 8.51 -18.28 -8.92
CA VAL A 227 9.55 -18.32 -9.96
C VAL A 227 10.09 -19.75 -10.13
N LEU A 228 10.28 -20.49 -9.03
CA LEU A 228 10.75 -21.87 -9.09
C LEU A 228 9.70 -22.82 -9.67
N ALA A 229 8.41 -22.58 -9.41
CA ALA A 229 7.32 -23.34 -10.01
C ALA A 229 7.14 -23.00 -11.51
N ASN A 230 7.33 -21.74 -11.87
CA ASN A 230 7.24 -21.28 -13.26
C ASN A 230 8.44 -20.40 -13.65
N PRO A 231 9.57 -20.97 -14.05
CA PRO A 231 10.77 -20.20 -14.40
C PRO A 231 10.59 -19.18 -15.52
N TYR A 232 9.51 -19.25 -16.31
CA TYR A 232 9.20 -18.27 -17.35
C TYR A 232 8.77 -16.88 -16.81
N ILE A 233 8.49 -16.78 -15.50
CA ILE A 233 8.24 -15.48 -14.84
C ILE A 233 9.46 -14.57 -14.92
N ALA A 234 10.68 -15.14 -14.94
CA ALA A 234 11.94 -14.42 -14.98
C ALA A 234 12.70 -14.63 -16.29
N ARG A 235 13.47 -13.63 -16.71
CA ARG A 235 14.62 -13.84 -17.60
C ARG A 235 15.79 -14.33 -16.78
N TRP A 236 16.67 -15.10 -17.39
CA TRP A 236 17.78 -15.72 -16.66
C TRP A 236 19.13 -15.34 -17.24
N TYR A 237 20.11 -15.20 -16.36
CA TYR A 237 21.52 -15.12 -16.72
C TYR A 237 22.24 -16.41 -16.37
N ASP A 238 23.15 -16.82 -17.25
CA ASP A 238 24.24 -17.74 -16.90
C ASP A 238 25.47 -16.92 -16.50
N ILE A 239 25.58 -16.59 -15.22
CA ILE A 239 26.67 -15.74 -14.72
C ILE A 239 28.02 -16.40 -14.92
N ASN A 240 28.14 -17.72 -14.71
CA ASN A 240 29.38 -18.44 -14.92
C ASN A 240 29.79 -18.37 -16.38
N GLY A 241 28.87 -18.65 -17.31
CA GLY A 241 29.13 -18.53 -18.73
C GLY A 241 29.49 -17.11 -19.15
N LEU A 242 28.83 -16.09 -18.59
CA LEU A 242 29.14 -14.69 -18.85
C LEU A 242 30.55 -14.30 -18.41
N VAL A 243 30.95 -14.69 -17.18
CA VAL A 243 32.31 -14.43 -16.68
C VAL A 243 33.37 -15.12 -17.53
N ASP A 244 33.13 -16.36 -17.95
CA ASP A 244 34.07 -17.10 -18.81
C ASP A 244 34.23 -16.47 -20.19
N GLU A 245 33.16 -15.92 -20.75
CA GLU A 245 33.24 -15.15 -22.01
C GLU A 245 33.98 -13.82 -21.82
N LEU A 246 33.73 -13.11 -20.72
CA LEU A 246 34.39 -11.85 -20.40
C LEU A 246 35.90 -12.03 -20.20
N ASP A 247 36.37 -13.15 -19.61
CA ASP A 247 37.80 -13.43 -19.45
C ASP A 247 38.58 -13.36 -20.78
N LYS A 248 37.93 -13.80 -21.88
CA LYS A 248 38.55 -13.73 -23.22
C LYS A 248 38.72 -12.27 -23.70
N TYR A 249 37.77 -11.40 -23.35
CA TYR A 249 37.89 -9.98 -23.67
C TYR A 249 38.88 -9.25 -22.78
N VAL A 250 38.98 -9.62 -21.49
CA VAL A 250 39.98 -9.07 -20.56
C VAL A 250 41.40 -9.32 -21.11
N ASP A 251 41.68 -10.54 -21.58
CA ASP A 251 42.97 -10.86 -22.16
C ASP A 251 43.31 -9.97 -23.35
N LYS A 252 42.38 -9.82 -24.26
CA LYS A 252 42.52 -8.98 -25.45
C LYS A 252 42.74 -7.50 -25.09
N VAL A 253 41.93 -6.94 -24.21
CA VAL A 253 42.03 -5.53 -23.81
C VAL A 253 43.32 -5.27 -23.06
N ALA A 254 43.75 -6.19 -22.17
CA ALA A 254 45.02 -6.10 -21.47
C ALA A 254 46.20 -6.10 -22.43
N ASP A 255 46.19 -6.97 -23.46
CA ASP A 255 47.23 -7.00 -24.49
C ASP A 255 47.29 -5.70 -25.32
N GLU A 256 46.15 -5.06 -25.56
CA GLU A 256 46.09 -3.78 -26.25
C GLU A 256 46.67 -2.66 -25.38
N LEU A 257 46.31 -2.59 -24.10
CA LEU A 257 46.80 -1.60 -23.14
C LEU A 257 48.28 -1.75 -22.81
N SER A 258 48.85 -2.98 -22.87
CA SER A 258 50.27 -3.25 -22.62
C SER A 258 51.20 -2.63 -23.66
N LYS A 259 50.70 -2.14 -24.76
CA LYS A 259 51.46 -1.36 -25.75
C LYS A 259 51.78 0.05 -25.25
N GLU A 260 51.00 0.58 -24.35
CA GLU A 260 51.11 1.95 -23.85
C GLU A 260 51.51 2.02 -22.36
N LEU A 261 51.21 0.99 -21.60
CA LEU A 261 51.45 0.90 -20.16
C LEU A 261 52.45 -0.22 -19.85
N ASN A 262 52.87 -0.28 -18.59
CA ASN A 262 53.76 -1.35 -18.13
C ASN A 262 53.04 -2.71 -18.21
N ALA A 263 53.57 -3.63 -19.01
CA ALA A 263 52.98 -4.93 -19.26
C ALA A 263 52.86 -5.81 -18.00
N ASP A 264 53.85 -5.72 -17.08
CA ASP A 264 53.79 -6.50 -15.83
C ASP A 264 52.68 -6.02 -14.90
N ASP A 265 52.51 -4.72 -14.77
CA ASP A 265 51.45 -4.13 -13.97
C ASP A 265 50.08 -4.42 -14.56
N ILE A 266 49.93 -4.35 -15.89
CA ILE A 266 48.67 -4.70 -16.58
C ILE A 266 48.34 -6.18 -16.37
N ASN A 267 49.30 -7.08 -16.47
CA ASN A 267 49.05 -8.50 -16.22
C ASN A 267 48.60 -8.76 -14.78
N LEU A 268 49.18 -8.06 -13.81
CA LEU A 268 48.74 -8.15 -12.42
C LEU A 268 47.29 -7.66 -12.27
N VAL A 269 46.98 -6.47 -12.80
CA VAL A 269 45.63 -5.88 -12.74
C VAL A 269 44.62 -6.74 -13.49
N LYS A 270 44.98 -7.34 -14.62
CA LYS A 270 44.16 -8.30 -15.37
C LYS A 270 43.69 -9.47 -14.50
N GLU A 271 44.62 -10.09 -13.80
CA GLU A 271 44.30 -11.22 -12.91
C GLU A 271 43.41 -10.76 -11.73
N MET A 272 43.69 -9.58 -11.16
CA MET A 272 42.86 -8.99 -10.13
C MET A 272 41.45 -8.68 -10.64
N TYR A 273 41.33 -8.19 -11.89
CA TYR A 273 40.03 -7.91 -12.53
C TYR A 273 39.22 -9.19 -12.73
N LYS A 274 39.83 -10.24 -13.27
CA LYS A 274 39.19 -11.56 -13.41
C LYS A 274 38.73 -12.11 -12.07
N GLN A 275 39.56 -11.98 -11.04
CA GLN A 275 39.18 -12.39 -9.69
C GLN A 275 38.00 -11.58 -9.16
N SER A 276 37.98 -10.24 -9.32
CA SER A 276 36.93 -9.38 -8.82
C SER A 276 35.55 -9.67 -9.45
N MET A 277 35.53 -10.07 -10.72
CA MET A 277 34.28 -10.49 -11.36
C MET A 277 33.68 -11.75 -10.73
N ARG A 278 34.49 -12.62 -10.14
CA ARG A 278 34.03 -13.87 -9.50
C ARG A 278 33.76 -13.71 -8.00
N THR A 279 34.56 -12.91 -7.31
CA THR A 279 34.56 -12.83 -5.84
C THR A 279 33.93 -11.53 -5.29
N GLY A 280 33.73 -10.52 -6.13
CA GLY A 280 33.18 -9.24 -5.73
C GLY A 280 34.15 -8.26 -5.12
N SER A 281 35.41 -8.62 -4.87
CA SER A 281 36.37 -7.72 -4.21
C SER A 281 37.75 -7.72 -4.87
N ALA A 282 38.32 -6.52 -5.02
CA ALA A 282 39.74 -6.32 -5.30
C ALA A 282 40.22 -5.11 -4.46
N THR A 283 41.26 -5.33 -3.65
CA THR A 283 41.93 -4.24 -2.94
C THR A 283 43.10 -3.76 -3.78
N LEU A 284 43.00 -2.53 -4.29
CA LEU A 284 43.99 -1.92 -5.17
C LEU A 284 44.64 -0.72 -4.48
N THR A 285 45.97 -0.57 -4.68
CA THR A 285 46.66 0.71 -4.40
C THR A 285 46.26 1.74 -5.45
N ASP A 286 46.42 3.03 -5.16
CA ASP A 286 46.05 4.11 -6.08
C ASP A 286 46.61 3.96 -7.50
N TYR A 287 47.89 3.50 -7.59
CA TYR A 287 48.55 3.24 -8.86
C TYR A 287 47.87 2.12 -9.66
N TYR A 288 47.61 0.97 -9.02
CA TYR A 288 46.93 -0.15 -9.70
C TYR A 288 45.45 0.17 -9.97
N LYS A 289 44.85 1.01 -9.15
CA LYS A 289 43.49 1.47 -9.36
C LYS A 289 43.34 2.24 -10.69
N GLU A 290 44.29 3.11 -11.02
CA GLU A 290 44.29 3.82 -12.30
C GLU A 290 44.31 2.88 -13.51
N ILE A 291 45.19 1.85 -13.46
CA ILE A 291 45.25 0.84 -14.52
C ILE A 291 44.00 -0.01 -14.57
N TYR A 292 43.46 -0.38 -13.42
CA TYR A 292 42.21 -1.13 -13.31
C TYR A 292 41.05 -0.33 -13.91
N ASP A 293 40.90 0.94 -13.57
CA ASP A 293 39.83 1.80 -14.06
C ASP A 293 39.89 1.97 -15.58
N ARG A 294 41.12 2.02 -16.18
CA ARG A 294 41.29 2.01 -17.63
C ARG A 294 40.86 0.70 -18.26
N LEU A 295 41.32 -0.43 -17.74
CA LEU A 295 40.89 -1.75 -18.20
C LEU A 295 39.39 -1.91 -18.12
N ASP A 296 38.81 -1.53 -17.01
CA ASP A 296 37.36 -1.63 -16.75
C ASP A 296 36.51 -0.77 -17.70
N LYS A 297 36.98 0.43 -18.01
CA LYS A 297 36.30 1.32 -18.99
C LYS A 297 36.24 0.65 -20.36
N GLU A 298 37.35 0.06 -20.82
CA GLU A 298 37.38 -0.65 -22.11
C GLU A 298 36.54 -1.94 -22.10
N MET A 299 36.42 -2.58 -20.94
CA MET A 299 35.61 -3.81 -20.77
C MET A 299 34.10 -3.55 -20.76
N LEU A 300 33.68 -2.33 -20.44
CA LEU A 300 32.26 -2.00 -20.23
C LEU A 300 31.39 -2.37 -21.44
N GLU A 301 31.82 -2.00 -22.65
CA GLU A 301 31.05 -2.29 -23.86
C GLU A 301 30.95 -3.81 -24.16
N SER A 302 32.01 -4.56 -23.83
CA SER A 302 31.99 -6.01 -23.94
C SER A 302 30.98 -6.64 -22.95
N LYS A 303 30.94 -6.14 -21.72
CA LYS A 303 29.93 -6.55 -20.72
C LYS A 303 28.50 -6.28 -21.22
N LYS A 304 28.25 -5.06 -21.71
CA LYS A 304 26.94 -4.68 -22.26
C LYS A 304 26.52 -5.59 -23.41
N TYR A 305 27.43 -5.82 -24.35
CA TYR A 305 27.15 -6.68 -25.51
C TYR A 305 26.78 -8.11 -25.08
N LEU A 306 27.59 -8.73 -24.22
CA LEU A 306 27.33 -10.10 -23.76
C LEU A 306 26.08 -10.20 -22.90
N SER A 307 25.85 -9.22 -22.04
CA SER A 307 24.63 -9.18 -21.23
C SER A 307 23.37 -9.01 -22.08
N SER A 308 23.43 -8.17 -23.11
CA SER A 308 22.34 -8.00 -24.07
C SER A 308 22.06 -9.29 -24.84
N ALA A 309 23.12 -9.96 -25.34
CA ALA A 309 22.99 -11.21 -26.09
C ALA A 309 22.31 -12.31 -25.25
N MET A 310 22.51 -12.35 -23.94
CA MET A 310 21.86 -13.32 -23.06
C MET A 310 20.33 -13.12 -22.98
N LEU A 311 19.84 -11.92 -23.23
CA LEU A 311 18.39 -11.64 -23.22
C LEU A 311 17.68 -12.02 -24.53
N GLU A 312 18.43 -12.44 -25.55
CA GLU A 312 17.83 -12.92 -26.80
C GLU A 312 16.98 -14.18 -26.56
N LYS A 313 15.82 -14.23 -27.22
CA LYS A 313 14.85 -15.31 -27.07
C LYS A 313 15.47 -16.71 -27.19
N SER A 314 16.33 -16.93 -28.19
CA SER A 314 16.96 -18.24 -28.44
C SER A 314 17.87 -18.68 -27.29
N ILE A 315 18.49 -17.73 -26.60
CA ILE A 315 19.33 -17.97 -25.42
C ILE A 315 18.43 -18.21 -24.21
N GLN A 316 17.41 -17.35 -24.00
CA GLN A 316 16.44 -17.53 -22.91
C GLN A 316 15.74 -18.88 -22.97
N ASP A 317 15.34 -19.36 -24.14
CA ASP A 317 14.77 -20.71 -24.33
C ASP A 317 15.68 -21.84 -23.83
N LYS A 318 16.99 -21.68 -24.01
CA LYS A 318 17.99 -22.64 -23.51
C LYS A 318 18.15 -22.53 -22.00
N LEU A 319 18.24 -21.29 -21.48
CA LEU A 319 18.37 -21.04 -20.06
C LEU A 319 17.16 -21.53 -19.27
N HIS A 320 15.93 -21.27 -19.74
CA HIS A 320 14.73 -21.81 -19.14
C HIS A 320 14.73 -23.35 -19.08
N LYS A 321 15.21 -24.03 -20.12
CA LYS A 321 15.35 -25.49 -20.12
C LYS A 321 16.39 -25.95 -19.08
N LYS A 322 17.55 -25.27 -19.01
CA LYS A 322 18.60 -25.56 -18.01
C LYS A 322 18.04 -25.40 -16.59
N VAL A 323 17.42 -24.26 -16.30
CA VAL A 323 16.80 -23.96 -15.00
C VAL A 323 15.76 -25.03 -14.63
N LYS A 324 14.83 -25.34 -15.51
CA LYS A 324 13.83 -26.39 -15.29
C LYS A 324 14.46 -27.77 -15.05
N GLY A 325 15.57 -28.08 -15.75
CA GLY A 325 16.31 -29.31 -15.54
C GLY A 325 16.94 -29.40 -14.16
N ILE A 326 17.55 -28.32 -13.66
CA ILE A 326 18.13 -28.23 -12.31
C ILE A 326 17.03 -28.39 -11.25
N ILE A 327 15.93 -27.65 -11.39
CA ILE A 327 14.80 -27.76 -10.46
C ILE A 327 14.25 -29.18 -10.42
N ALA A 328 14.03 -29.79 -11.60
CA ALA A 328 13.51 -31.15 -11.69
C ALA A 328 14.42 -32.20 -11.02
N GLN A 329 15.74 -32.03 -11.10
CA GLN A 329 16.69 -32.91 -10.40
C GLN A 329 16.56 -32.80 -8.88
N VAL A 330 16.42 -31.58 -8.32
CA VAL A 330 16.31 -31.39 -6.87
C VAL A 330 14.94 -31.86 -6.36
N VAL A 331 13.87 -31.56 -7.07
CA VAL A 331 12.50 -31.94 -6.67
C VAL A 331 12.18 -33.42 -6.97
N GLY A 332 12.94 -34.06 -7.85
CA GLY A 332 12.73 -35.46 -8.26
C GLY A 332 11.57 -35.67 -9.24
N THR A 333 11.10 -34.61 -9.89
CA THR A 333 10.05 -34.69 -10.91
C THR A 333 10.26 -33.69 -12.03
N SER A 334 9.90 -34.08 -13.26
CA SER A 334 9.87 -33.21 -14.44
C SER A 334 8.46 -32.72 -14.81
N LYS A 335 7.45 -33.02 -13.98
CA LYS A 335 6.09 -32.52 -14.18
C LYS A 335 6.03 -31.01 -13.96
N LYS A 336 4.97 -30.37 -14.49
CA LYS A 336 4.67 -28.98 -14.15
C LYS A 336 4.45 -28.88 -12.64
N LEU A 337 5.17 -27.96 -12.01
CA LEU A 337 5.10 -27.72 -10.58
C LEU A 337 4.10 -26.60 -10.28
N GLU A 338 3.45 -26.73 -9.14
CA GLU A 338 2.72 -25.66 -8.49
C GLU A 338 3.57 -25.16 -7.29
N GLU A 339 3.21 -24.02 -6.72
CA GLU A 339 4.00 -23.41 -5.64
C GLU A 339 4.14 -24.31 -4.41
N GLN A 340 3.07 -25.04 -4.06
CA GLN A 340 3.07 -26.00 -2.96
C GLN A 340 3.99 -27.21 -3.17
N ASP A 341 4.37 -27.51 -4.41
CA ASP A 341 5.33 -28.58 -4.73
C ASP A 341 6.79 -28.16 -4.37
N ILE A 342 7.01 -26.89 -4.13
CA ILE A 342 8.33 -26.32 -3.79
C ILE A 342 8.55 -26.41 -2.27
N THR A 343 8.89 -27.59 -1.78
CA THR A 343 9.13 -27.85 -0.35
C THR A 343 10.58 -27.59 0.08
N ASN A 344 11.52 -27.59 -0.87
CA ASN A 344 12.97 -27.43 -0.62
C ASN A 344 13.53 -26.20 -1.34
N GLN A 345 12.86 -25.04 -1.19
CA GLN A 345 13.23 -23.79 -1.87
C GLN A 345 14.72 -23.45 -1.75
N GLY A 346 15.28 -23.51 -0.54
CA GLY A 346 16.68 -23.20 -0.30
C GLY A 346 17.67 -24.12 -1.04
N LEU A 347 17.39 -25.43 -1.13
CA LEU A 347 18.23 -26.37 -1.89
C LEU A 347 18.15 -26.12 -3.39
N ILE A 348 16.97 -25.82 -3.91
CA ILE A 348 16.80 -25.47 -5.33
C ILE A 348 17.58 -24.19 -5.65
N THR A 349 17.42 -23.16 -4.81
CA THR A 349 18.12 -21.87 -4.95
C THR A 349 19.64 -22.09 -4.95
N GLN A 350 20.18 -22.85 -4.00
CA GLN A 350 21.62 -23.17 -3.95
C GLN A 350 22.09 -23.92 -5.21
N ALA A 351 21.30 -24.87 -5.71
CA ALA A 351 21.65 -25.58 -6.94
C ALA A 351 21.67 -24.66 -8.15
N LEU A 352 20.69 -23.74 -8.27
CA LEU A 352 20.64 -22.75 -9.34
C LEU A 352 21.84 -21.80 -9.30
N ILE A 353 22.14 -21.26 -8.12
CA ILE A 353 23.29 -20.35 -7.91
C ILE A 353 24.61 -21.05 -8.23
N HIS A 354 24.81 -22.28 -7.79
CA HIS A 354 26.00 -23.07 -8.09
C HIS A 354 26.20 -23.24 -9.60
N GLU A 355 25.14 -23.46 -10.35
CA GLU A 355 25.14 -23.56 -11.82
C GLU A 355 25.17 -22.20 -12.53
N GLY A 356 25.31 -21.10 -11.80
CA GLY A 356 25.38 -19.73 -12.32
C GLY A 356 24.04 -19.18 -12.78
N MET A 357 22.91 -19.84 -12.46
CA MET A 357 21.59 -19.42 -12.91
C MET A 357 20.99 -18.38 -11.98
N TRP A 358 20.87 -17.16 -12.47
CA TRP A 358 20.29 -16.03 -11.75
C TRP A 358 19.14 -15.40 -12.51
N PRO A 359 18.02 -15.05 -11.87
CA PRO A 359 16.99 -14.24 -12.49
C PRO A 359 17.55 -12.85 -12.83
N ALA A 360 17.32 -12.44 -14.06
CA ALA A 360 17.64 -11.08 -14.49
C ALA A 360 16.74 -10.08 -13.77
N PRO A 361 17.21 -8.84 -13.55
CA PRO A 361 16.36 -7.78 -13.08
C PRO A 361 15.08 -7.65 -13.91
N GLY A 362 13.97 -7.49 -13.23
CA GLY A 362 12.65 -7.24 -13.82
C GLY A 362 12.24 -5.78 -13.70
N GLY A 363 11.03 -5.44 -14.13
CA GLY A 363 10.39 -4.14 -13.89
C GLY A 363 10.62 -3.06 -14.92
N ALA A 364 10.22 -1.85 -14.55
CA ALA A 364 10.15 -0.69 -15.41
C ALA A 364 11.45 -0.38 -16.16
N TRP A 365 12.53 -0.51 -15.47
CA TRP A 365 13.85 -0.16 -15.97
C TRP A 365 14.48 -1.25 -16.84
N CYS A 366 13.92 -2.44 -16.84
CA CYS A 366 14.53 -3.63 -17.45
C CYS A 366 14.12 -3.92 -18.88
N SER A 367 12.98 -3.40 -19.32
CA SER A 367 12.46 -3.73 -20.66
C SER A 367 13.22 -3.02 -21.78
N CYS A 368 13.87 -1.92 -21.47
CA CYS A 368 14.59 -1.08 -22.43
C CYS A 368 16.06 -0.93 -22.12
N GLY A 369 16.48 -1.27 -20.90
CA GLY A 369 17.88 -1.26 -20.49
C GLY A 369 18.52 -2.62 -20.63
N VAL A 370 19.84 -2.63 -20.72
CA VAL A 370 20.65 -3.84 -20.71
C VAL A 370 21.34 -3.93 -19.37
N PRO A 371 20.96 -4.88 -18.49
CA PRO A 371 21.69 -5.08 -17.25
C PRO A 371 23.10 -5.61 -17.57
N VAL A 372 24.09 -4.93 -17.03
CA VAL A 372 25.51 -5.31 -17.18
C VAL A 372 26.01 -5.82 -15.85
N PHE A 373 26.14 -7.13 -15.75
CA PHE A 373 26.75 -7.76 -14.58
C PHE A 373 28.20 -7.28 -14.41
N ASP A 374 28.55 -6.89 -13.21
CA ASP A 374 29.90 -6.43 -12.89
C ASP A 374 30.63 -7.40 -11.96
N ARG A 375 30.03 -7.81 -10.89
CA ARG A 375 30.61 -8.68 -9.86
C ARG A 375 29.53 -9.32 -8.99
N MET A 376 29.90 -10.30 -8.21
CA MET A 376 29.07 -10.78 -7.11
C MET A 376 29.15 -9.81 -5.93
N SER A 377 28.09 -9.73 -5.13
CA SER A 377 28.11 -9.00 -3.86
C SER A 377 29.19 -9.57 -2.91
N GLU A 378 29.65 -8.78 -1.94
CA GLU A 378 30.67 -9.17 -0.97
C GLU A 378 30.33 -10.47 -0.22
N CYS A 379 29.06 -10.71 0.03
CA CYS A 379 28.56 -11.95 0.62
C CYS A 379 28.31 -13.07 -0.42
N ALA A 380 28.64 -12.86 -1.69
CA ALA A 380 28.36 -13.76 -2.80
C ALA A 380 26.88 -14.20 -2.92
N SER A 381 25.97 -13.39 -2.38
CA SER A 381 24.55 -13.73 -2.30
C SER A 381 23.76 -13.36 -3.55
N TYR A 382 24.22 -12.37 -4.32
CA TYR A 382 23.57 -11.93 -5.55
C TYR A 382 24.55 -11.21 -6.49
N PRO A 383 24.30 -11.22 -7.82
CA PRO A 383 25.09 -10.45 -8.77
C PRO A 383 24.86 -8.95 -8.59
N MET A 384 25.93 -8.17 -8.69
CA MET A 384 25.89 -6.72 -8.74
C MET A 384 25.90 -6.27 -10.18
N PHE A 385 24.92 -5.45 -10.55
CA PHE A 385 24.84 -4.89 -11.88
C PHE A 385 25.47 -3.49 -11.88
N ARG A 386 26.41 -3.26 -12.78
CA ARG A 386 27.13 -2.00 -12.88
C ARG A 386 26.37 -0.96 -13.69
N HIS A 387 25.81 -1.39 -14.81
CA HIS A 387 25.07 -0.52 -15.70
C HIS A 387 23.72 -1.09 -16.03
N PHE A 388 22.75 -0.27 -15.82
CA PHE A 388 21.37 -0.50 -16.24
C PHE A 388 20.94 0.75 -17.00
N ASP A 389 21.06 0.70 -18.32
CA ASP A 389 20.76 1.84 -19.18
C ASP A 389 19.30 1.82 -19.61
N TYR A 390 18.61 2.92 -19.35
CA TYR A 390 17.27 3.17 -19.86
C TYR A 390 17.30 4.41 -20.72
N LYS A 391 17.17 4.25 -22.03
CA LYS A 391 17.18 5.35 -23.02
C LYS A 391 18.35 6.32 -22.85
N GLY A 392 19.53 5.80 -22.58
CA GLY A 392 20.72 6.60 -22.39
C GLY A 392 20.87 7.23 -21.00
N GLN A 393 20.01 6.88 -20.07
CA GLN A 393 20.13 7.22 -18.65
C GLN A 393 20.58 6.01 -17.85
N ASP A 394 21.62 6.20 -17.04
CA ASP A 394 22.06 5.16 -16.10
C ASP A 394 21.11 5.12 -14.91
N VAL A 395 20.39 4.02 -14.75
CA VAL A 395 19.44 3.77 -13.67
C VAL A 395 19.90 2.61 -12.78
N THR A 396 21.20 2.37 -12.72
CA THR A 396 21.83 1.24 -12.00
C THR A 396 21.42 1.17 -10.53
N GLU A 397 21.28 2.31 -9.88
CA GLU A 397 20.87 2.37 -8.46
C GLU A 397 19.51 1.68 -8.27
N TYR A 398 18.56 1.99 -9.10
CA TYR A 398 17.23 1.35 -9.06
C TYR A 398 17.29 -0.13 -9.42
N ALA A 399 18.12 -0.51 -10.41
CA ALA A 399 18.31 -1.91 -10.79
C ALA A 399 18.93 -2.75 -9.68
N ASN A 400 19.79 -2.16 -8.87
CA ASN A 400 20.42 -2.85 -7.73
C ASN A 400 19.51 -2.93 -6.50
N LEU A 401 18.46 -2.13 -6.42
CA LEU A 401 17.45 -2.13 -5.35
C LEU A 401 16.19 -2.86 -5.80
N ASP A 402 15.25 -2.14 -6.37
CA ASP A 402 13.88 -2.62 -6.62
C ASP A 402 13.73 -3.38 -7.93
N CYS A 403 14.47 -2.98 -8.97
CA CYS A 403 14.35 -3.55 -10.30
C CYS A 403 15.00 -4.93 -10.47
N GLN A 404 15.55 -5.52 -9.44
CA GLN A 404 16.12 -6.87 -9.48
C GLN A 404 15.07 -7.98 -9.31
N THR A 405 13.81 -7.62 -9.19
CA THR A 405 12.72 -8.57 -9.00
C THR A 405 12.08 -8.98 -10.31
N PRO A 406 11.76 -10.26 -10.50
CA PRO A 406 10.97 -10.69 -11.64
C PRO A 406 9.54 -10.13 -11.56
N TYR A 407 9.03 -9.66 -12.71
CA TYR A 407 7.62 -9.30 -12.85
C TYR A 407 6.87 -10.38 -13.61
N TYR A 408 5.72 -10.78 -13.12
CA TYR A 408 4.94 -11.90 -13.64
C TYR A 408 4.56 -11.78 -15.13
N PHE A 409 4.53 -10.58 -15.70
CA PHE A 409 4.05 -10.35 -17.03
C PHE A 409 4.99 -9.57 -17.97
N VAL A 410 6.22 -9.30 -17.51
CA VAL A 410 7.21 -8.51 -18.27
C VAL A 410 7.94 -9.36 -19.33
N GLN A 411 7.69 -10.65 -19.41
CA GLN A 411 8.33 -11.53 -20.39
C GLN A 411 7.71 -11.36 -21.77
N LEU A 412 8.10 -10.28 -22.46
CA LEU A 412 7.65 -9.98 -23.81
C LEU A 412 8.57 -10.57 -24.86
N GLU A 413 7.97 -11.22 -25.85
CA GLU A 413 8.65 -11.67 -27.05
C GLU A 413 8.23 -10.79 -28.21
N ASN A 414 9.16 -9.96 -28.75
CA ASN A 414 8.88 -9.09 -29.90
C ASN A 414 7.60 -8.23 -29.73
N GLY A 415 7.42 -7.64 -28.57
CA GLY A 415 6.24 -6.84 -28.25
C GLY A 415 4.98 -7.64 -27.96
N LYS A 416 5.09 -8.95 -27.77
CA LYS A 416 3.98 -9.82 -27.35
C LYS A 416 4.23 -10.34 -25.96
N GLU A 417 3.21 -10.25 -25.12
CA GLU A 417 3.24 -10.81 -23.77
C GLU A 417 3.40 -12.34 -23.80
N ASN A 418 4.07 -12.89 -22.79
CA ASN A 418 4.09 -14.33 -22.60
C ASN A 418 2.77 -14.77 -21.98
N HIS A 419 1.89 -15.32 -22.82
CA HIS A 419 0.55 -15.73 -22.42
C HIS A 419 0.53 -16.71 -21.23
N GLU A 420 1.47 -17.63 -21.16
CA GLU A 420 1.54 -18.58 -20.04
C GLU A 420 1.85 -17.86 -18.71
N VAL A 421 2.69 -16.84 -18.72
CA VAL A 421 3.03 -16.03 -17.53
C VAL A 421 1.84 -15.17 -17.11
N VAL A 422 1.14 -14.56 -18.07
CA VAL A 422 -0.07 -13.77 -17.79
C VAL A 422 -1.16 -14.62 -17.16
N VAL A 423 -1.44 -15.78 -17.72
CA VAL A 423 -2.42 -16.72 -17.16
C VAL A 423 -2.00 -17.21 -15.77
N TYR A 424 -0.70 -17.47 -15.58
CA TYR A 424 -0.19 -17.84 -14.27
C TYR A 424 -0.42 -16.76 -13.23
N PHE A 425 -0.07 -15.51 -13.56
CA PHE A 425 -0.27 -14.34 -12.66
C PHE A 425 -1.74 -14.17 -12.26
N ILE A 426 -2.64 -14.16 -13.25
CA ILE A 426 -4.08 -14.00 -12.97
C ILE A 426 -4.59 -15.14 -12.08
N ASN A 427 -4.22 -16.38 -12.38
CA ASN A 427 -4.63 -17.53 -11.57
C ASN A 427 -4.02 -17.50 -10.16
N TYR A 428 -2.78 -17.02 -10.03
CA TYR A 428 -2.12 -16.85 -8.74
C TYR A 428 -2.88 -15.83 -7.86
N MET A 429 -3.23 -14.67 -8.41
CA MET A 429 -3.98 -13.64 -7.70
C MET A 429 -5.41 -14.08 -7.35
N LYS A 430 -6.06 -14.84 -8.23
CA LYS A 430 -7.37 -15.46 -7.94
C LYS A 430 -7.29 -16.46 -6.79
N LYS A 431 -6.30 -17.34 -6.80
CA LYS A 431 -6.07 -18.30 -5.70
C LYS A 431 -5.80 -17.59 -4.39
N LEU A 432 -5.01 -16.51 -4.41
CA LEU A 432 -4.73 -15.69 -3.23
C LEU A 432 -6.01 -15.07 -2.65
N GLN A 433 -6.84 -14.48 -3.51
CA GLN A 433 -8.15 -13.94 -3.11
C GLN A 433 -9.07 -15.04 -2.56
N GLU A 434 -9.19 -16.17 -3.23
CA GLU A 434 -10.03 -17.28 -2.80
C GLU A 434 -9.57 -17.87 -1.46
N HIS A 435 -8.24 -17.95 -1.25
CA HIS A 435 -7.69 -18.47 0.00
C HIS A 435 -7.98 -17.56 1.18
N PHE A 436 -7.66 -16.27 1.08
CA PHE A 436 -7.81 -15.30 2.16
C PHE A 436 -9.20 -14.63 2.19
N ASN A 437 -9.97 -14.67 1.11
CA ASN A 437 -11.26 -14.00 0.95
C ASN A 437 -11.19 -12.47 0.98
N PHE A 438 -10.17 -11.88 0.38
CA PHE A 438 -10.03 -10.42 0.30
C PHE A 438 -11.21 -9.78 -0.44
N ASP A 439 -11.62 -8.59 0.00
CA ASP A 439 -12.68 -7.78 -0.59
C ASP A 439 -12.17 -6.86 -1.71
N GLY A 440 -10.87 -6.74 -1.87
CA GLY A 440 -10.23 -5.95 -2.90
C GLY A 440 -8.70 -6.06 -2.88
N PHE A 441 -8.09 -5.48 -3.93
CA PHE A 441 -6.64 -5.36 -4.07
C PHE A 441 -6.22 -3.91 -4.29
N ARG A 442 -5.09 -3.53 -3.69
CA ARG A 442 -4.26 -2.44 -4.19
C ARG A 442 -3.14 -3.06 -4.99
N VAL A 443 -2.86 -2.52 -6.16
CA VAL A 443 -1.82 -3.04 -7.05
C VAL A 443 -0.62 -2.11 -7.02
N ASP A 444 0.51 -2.67 -6.58
CA ASP A 444 1.78 -1.99 -6.41
C ASP A 444 2.50 -1.76 -7.73
N HIS A 445 3.27 -0.67 -7.85
CA HIS A 445 4.25 -0.39 -8.91
C HIS A 445 3.73 -0.50 -10.35
N ILE A 446 2.46 -0.28 -10.60
CA ILE A 446 1.90 -0.51 -11.95
C ILE A 446 2.37 0.50 -12.99
N ASP A 447 2.76 1.68 -12.57
CA ASP A 447 3.31 2.74 -13.41
C ASP A 447 4.80 2.53 -13.74
N HIS A 448 5.48 1.65 -13.00
CA HIS A 448 6.87 1.27 -13.22
C HIS A 448 7.04 -0.03 -14.05
N ILE A 449 5.95 -0.68 -14.42
CA ILE A 449 5.99 -1.91 -15.19
C ILE A 449 6.05 -1.57 -16.68
N VAL A 450 7.20 -1.81 -17.27
CA VAL A 450 7.48 -1.44 -18.65
C VAL A 450 7.43 -2.65 -19.55
N ASP A 451 6.57 -2.62 -20.57
CA ASP A 451 6.52 -3.56 -21.67
C ASP A 451 6.87 -2.92 -23.01
N GLU A 452 6.32 -1.75 -23.27
CA GLU A 452 6.66 -0.87 -24.38
C GLU A 452 6.77 0.54 -23.85
N VAL A 453 7.90 1.17 -24.06
CA VAL A 453 8.13 2.52 -23.56
C VAL A 453 7.51 3.54 -24.48
N SER A 454 6.52 4.21 -23.98
CA SER A 454 6.14 5.53 -24.45
C SER A 454 6.64 6.60 -23.48
N GLU A 455 7.09 7.70 -24.02
CA GLU A 455 7.48 8.87 -23.24
C GLU A 455 6.43 9.96 -23.33
N LYS A 456 6.18 10.59 -22.20
CA LYS A 456 5.55 11.88 -22.17
C LYS A 456 6.34 12.78 -21.21
N ASP A 457 6.75 13.93 -21.70
CA ASP A 457 7.49 14.95 -20.94
C ASP A 457 8.77 14.42 -20.26
N GLY A 458 9.42 13.44 -20.90
CA GLY A 458 10.63 12.82 -20.37
C GLY A 458 10.41 11.75 -19.31
N VAL A 459 9.17 11.46 -18.95
CA VAL A 459 8.82 10.40 -18.00
C VAL A 459 8.49 9.13 -18.78
N PRO A 460 9.14 7.99 -18.47
CA PRO A 460 8.77 6.72 -19.06
C PRO A 460 7.35 6.36 -18.65
N ILE A 461 6.51 6.04 -19.64
CA ILE A 461 5.17 5.58 -19.41
C ILE A 461 5.02 4.24 -20.09
N SER A 462 4.70 3.24 -19.34
CA SER A 462 4.24 2.00 -19.89
C SER A 462 2.94 1.60 -19.24
N TYR A 463 1.89 1.61 -20.00
CA TYR A 463 0.61 1.10 -19.57
C TYR A 463 0.04 0.06 -20.54
N ARG A 464 0.82 -0.43 -21.45
CA ARG A 464 0.35 -1.39 -22.45
C ARG A 464 0.18 -2.78 -21.85
N ALA A 465 1.22 -3.36 -21.24
CA ALA A 465 1.06 -4.60 -20.50
C ALA A 465 0.22 -4.42 -19.23
N PRO A 466 0.40 -3.38 -18.40
CA PRO A 466 -0.54 -3.12 -17.32
C PRO A 466 -1.99 -3.01 -17.80
N ARG A 467 -2.25 -2.28 -18.89
CA ARG A 467 -3.59 -2.15 -19.45
C ARG A 467 -4.20 -3.49 -19.81
N HIS A 468 -3.45 -4.36 -20.48
CA HIS A 468 -3.95 -5.66 -20.90
C HIS A 468 -4.08 -6.63 -19.72
N VAL A 469 -3.00 -6.82 -18.97
CA VAL A 469 -2.93 -7.85 -17.93
C VAL A 469 -3.76 -7.47 -16.71
N LEU A 470 -3.62 -6.23 -16.25
CA LEU A 470 -4.35 -5.77 -15.06
C LEU A 470 -5.82 -5.50 -15.37
N GLY A 471 -6.13 -5.02 -16.58
CA GLY A 471 -7.52 -4.91 -17.03
C GLY A 471 -8.21 -6.28 -17.06
N LYS A 472 -7.52 -7.32 -17.52
CA LYS A 472 -8.02 -8.69 -17.51
C LYS A 472 -8.16 -9.22 -16.08
N LEU A 473 -7.16 -9.01 -15.20
CA LEU A 473 -7.25 -9.37 -13.79
C LEU A 473 -8.46 -8.73 -13.12
N ASN A 474 -8.58 -7.40 -13.24
CA ASN A 474 -9.68 -6.65 -12.62
C ASN A 474 -11.05 -7.11 -13.13
N SER A 475 -11.19 -7.35 -14.42
CA SER A 475 -12.43 -7.89 -15.00
C SER A 475 -12.77 -9.26 -14.44
N GLU A 476 -11.83 -10.21 -14.45
CA GLU A 476 -12.05 -11.55 -13.93
C GLU A 476 -12.34 -11.56 -12.42
N MET A 477 -11.69 -10.68 -11.64
CA MET A 477 -11.97 -10.56 -10.22
C MET A 477 -13.38 -10.05 -9.95
N LYS A 478 -13.82 -9.01 -10.66
CA LYS A 478 -15.17 -8.41 -10.53
C LYS A 478 -16.28 -9.33 -11.06
N GLU A 479 -15.99 -10.17 -12.05
CA GLU A 479 -16.93 -11.19 -12.51
C GLU A 479 -17.17 -12.27 -11.45
N ASN A 480 -16.12 -12.68 -10.71
CA ASN A 480 -16.21 -13.68 -9.66
C ASN A 480 -16.80 -13.12 -8.36
N VAL A 481 -16.47 -11.87 -8.02
CA VAL A 481 -16.85 -11.19 -6.77
C VAL A 481 -17.35 -9.80 -7.11
N LEU A 482 -18.66 -9.63 -7.24
CA LEU A 482 -19.30 -8.41 -7.76
C LEU A 482 -18.91 -7.12 -7.03
N TYR A 483 -18.63 -7.21 -5.73
CA TYR A 483 -18.21 -6.07 -4.90
C TYR A 483 -16.69 -5.86 -4.86
N PHE A 484 -15.91 -6.67 -5.59
CA PHE A 484 -14.45 -6.60 -5.50
C PHE A 484 -13.92 -5.24 -5.93
N ALA A 485 -13.17 -4.60 -5.03
CA ALA A 485 -12.62 -3.28 -5.27
C ALA A 485 -11.14 -3.35 -5.68
N THR A 486 -10.72 -2.44 -6.56
CA THR A 486 -9.34 -2.36 -7.03
C THR A 486 -8.80 -0.94 -6.95
N LEU A 487 -7.63 -0.81 -6.32
CA LEU A 487 -6.89 0.43 -6.17
C LEU A 487 -5.62 0.34 -6.98
N ALA A 488 -5.30 1.39 -7.72
CA ALA A 488 -4.04 1.49 -8.45
C ALA A 488 -3.08 2.40 -7.71
N GLU A 489 -1.83 1.99 -7.55
CA GLU A 489 -0.77 2.95 -7.33
C GLU A 489 -0.61 3.78 -8.59
N TYR A 490 -0.76 5.09 -8.45
CA TYR A 490 -0.80 6.01 -9.58
C TYR A 490 0.19 7.15 -9.35
N MET A 491 1.41 7.00 -9.88
CA MET A 491 2.50 7.97 -9.74
C MET A 491 2.59 8.93 -10.93
N LEU A 492 1.78 8.71 -11.96
CA LEU A 492 1.81 9.49 -13.18
C LEU A 492 1.02 10.78 -13.05
N TRP A 493 1.62 11.86 -13.55
CA TRP A 493 1.02 13.18 -13.64
C TRP A 493 0.00 13.25 -14.78
N ASP A 494 -1.06 14.02 -14.60
CA ASP A 494 -2.05 14.37 -15.63
C ASP A 494 -3.06 13.29 -16.06
N ASN A 495 -3.43 13.35 -17.32
CA ASN A 495 -4.63 12.76 -17.91
C ASN A 495 -4.66 11.22 -18.03
N TYR A 496 -3.63 10.51 -17.58
CA TYR A 496 -3.55 9.04 -17.69
C TYR A 496 -4.49 8.29 -16.74
N TYR A 497 -5.04 8.99 -15.74
CA TYR A 497 -6.03 8.41 -14.84
C TYR A 497 -7.23 7.79 -15.59
N LYS A 498 -7.53 8.28 -16.80
CA LYS A 498 -8.62 7.77 -17.65
C LYS A 498 -8.33 6.35 -18.14
N GLU A 499 -7.09 6.06 -18.53
CA GLU A 499 -6.67 4.75 -18.99
C GLU A 499 -6.69 3.74 -17.84
N TYR A 500 -6.22 4.12 -16.65
CA TYR A 500 -6.30 3.26 -15.46
C TYR A 500 -7.74 2.91 -15.09
N HIS A 501 -8.64 3.87 -15.19
CA HIS A 501 -10.04 3.63 -14.92
C HIS A 501 -10.75 2.93 -16.09
N LYS A 502 -10.64 3.50 -17.30
CA LYS A 502 -11.44 3.07 -18.45
C LYS A 502 -10.98 1.74 -19.01
N ASP A 503 -9.67 1.56 -19.18
CA ASP A 503 -9.07 0.41 -19.87
C ASP A 503 -8.68 -0.69 -18.88
N MET A 504 -8.22 -0.34 -17.67
CA MET A 504 -7.82 -1.32 -16.66
C MET A 504 -8.92 -1.58 -15.60
N GLY A 505 -9.92 -0.70 -15.46
CA GLY A 505 -11.06 -0.93 -14.59
C GLY A 505 -10.79 -0.73 -13.10
N PHE A 506 -9.81 0.10 -12.74
CA PHE A 506 -9.57 0.46 -11.33
C PHE A 506 -10.67 1.38 -10.79
N ASP A 507 -11.01 1.22 -9.52
CA ASP A 507 -12.04 1.98 -8.82
C ASP A 507 -11.47 3.22 -8.15
N LEU A 508 -10.29 3.09 -7.54
CA LEU A 508 -9.56 4.18 -6.89
C LEU A 508 -8.16 4.29 -7.48
N LEU A 509 -7.70 5.53 -7.63
CA LEU A 509 -6.31 5.84 -7.91
C LEU A 509 -5.67 6.47 -6.68
N TRP A 510 -4.46 6.04 -6.36
CA TRP A 510 -3.68 6.53 -5.24
C TRP A 510 -2.25 6.85 -5.69
N GLY A 511 -1.73 8.01 -5.32
CA GLY A 511 -0.37 8.43 -5.67
C GLY A 511 -0.23 9.94 -5.77
N ASN A 512 0.59 10.39 -6.71
CA ASN A 512 0.89 11.79 -6.96
C ASN A 512 -0.27 12.53 -7.63
N ASP A 513 -1.33 12.73 -6.91
CA ASP A 513 -2.39 13.61 -7.33
C ASP A 513 -2.26 15.00 -6.66
N ILE A 514 -3.00 15.97 -7.16
CA ILE A 514 -3.09 17.30 -6.58
C ILE A 514 -3.50 17.23 -5.10
N VAL A 515 -4.24 16.20 -4.74
CA VAL A 515 -4.76 15.97 -3.40
C VAL A 515 -3.67 15.52 -2.43
N SER A 516 -2.71 14.71 -2.88
CA SER A 516 -1.63 14.20 -2.01
C SER A 516 -0.53 15.22 -1.76
N GLN A 517 -0.27 16.13 -2.70
CA GLN A 517 0.93 16.96 -2.66
C GLN A 517 0.80 18.32 -1.96
N SER A 518 -0.33 18.95 -2.00
CA SER A 518 -0.53 20.19 -1.24
C SER A 518 -1.93 20.75 -1.40
N PHE A 519 -2.71 20.64 -0.38
CA PHE A 519 -3.82 21.54 -0.21
C PHE A 519 -3.32 22.94 0.10
N LYS A 520 -2.75 23.61 -0.87
CA LYS A 520 -2.35 25.01 -0.71
C LYS A 520 -3.57 25.89 -0.52
N ASN A 521 -4.64 25.57 -1.25
CA ASN A 521 -5.92 26.24 -1.09
C ASN A 521 -7.10 25.31 -1.48
N PRO A 522 -8.30 25.53 -0.95
CA PRO A 522 -9.49 24.73 -1.26
C PRO A 522 -9.96 24.86 -2.71
N GLU A 523 -9.60 25.94 -3.42
CA GLU A 523 -10.03 26.19 -4.79
C GLU A 523 -9.50 25.13 -5.74
N GLU A 524 -8.22 24.76 -5.61
CA GLU A 524 -7.60 23.68 -6.39
C GLU A 524 -8.34 22.36 -6.25
N ILE A 525 -8.82 22.03 -5.03
CA ILE A 525 -9.58 20.81 -4.77
C ILE A 525 -10.95 20.86 -5.42
N VAL A 526 -11.62 22.00 -5.34
CA VAL A 526 -12.93 22.20 -5.97
C VAL A 526 -12.82 22.08 -7.49
N GLU A 527 -11.77 22.63 -8.08
CA GLU A 527 -11.48 22.52 -9.52
C GLU A 527 -11.21 21.05 -9.92
N ASP A 528 -10.39 20.34 -9.16
CA ASP A 528 -10.09 18.94 -9.43
C ASP A 528 -11.33 18.04 -9.26
N ASN A 529 -12.14 18.29 -8.23
CA ASN A 529 -13.41 17.58 -8.05
C ASN A 529 -14.38 17.86 -9.20
N THR A 530 -14.41 19.09 -9.70
CA THR A 530 -15.24 19.47 -10.86
C THR A 530 -14.79 18.73 -12.11
N ARG A 531 -13.49 18.62 -12.34
CA ARG A 531 -12.89 17.87 -13.46
C ARG A 531 -13.28 16.39 -13.40
N LEU A 532 -13.14 15.74 -12.24
CA LEU A 532 -13.53 14.34 -12.03
C LEU A 532 -15.05 14.14 -12.16
N SER A 533 -15.83 15.03 -11.59
CA SER A 533 -17.30 14.98 -11.70
C SER A 533 -17.77 15.07 -13.15
N ASN A 534 -17.16 15.95 -13.96
CA ASN A 534 -17.47 16.06 -15.38
C ASN A 534 -17.11 14.77 -16.13
N TYR A 535 -15.91 14.22 -15.88
CA TYR A 535 -15.51 12.94 -16.47
C TYR A 535 -16.49 11.81 -16.10
N ASN A 536 -16.85 11.70 -14.84
CA ASN A 536 -17.77 10.65 -14.37
C ASN A 536 -19.19 10.80 -14.92
N THR A 537 -19.61 12.03 -15.21
CA THR A 537 -20.93 12.32 -15.80
C THR A 537 -21.01 11.86 -17.26
N GLU A 538 -19.87 11.83 -17.96
CA GLU A 538 -19.76 11.35 -19.35
C GLU A 538 -19.67 9.81 -19.46
N LEU A 539 -19.50 9.11 -18.34
CA LEU A 539 -19.44 7.65 -18.33
C LEU A 539 -20.81 7.01 -18.54
N ASP A 540 -20.81 5.83 -19.13
CA ASP A 540 -22.01 4.99 -19.20
C ASP A 540 -22.52 4.68 -17.78
N SER A 541 -23.83 4.69 -17.61
CA SER A 541 -24.50 4.48 -16.30
C SER A 541 -24.15 3.16 -15.58
N ASN A 542 -23.56 2.21 -16.31
CA ASN A 542 -23.14 0.91 -15.78
C ASN A 542 -21.68 0.88 -15.30
N LYS A 543 -20.93 1.96 -15.49
CA LYS A 543 -19.53 2.04 -15.05
C LYS A 543 -19.42 2.65 -13.67
N THR A 544 -18.55 2.09 -12.86
CA THR A 544 -18.15 2.66 -11.58
C THR A 544 -17.50 4.03 -11.81
N PRO A 545 -17.89 5.09 -11.11
CA PRO A 545 -17.20 6.37 -11.19
C PRO A 545 -15.73 6.25 -10.81
N LEU A 546 -14.86 7.00 -11.46
CA LEU A 546 -13.47 7.15 -11.02
C LEU A 546 -13.45 7.98 -9.74
N SER A 547 -12.64 7.55 -8.78
CA SER A 547 -12.31 8.33 -7.60
C SER A 547 -10.82 8.33 -7.33
N ILE A 548 -10.32 9.45 -6.78
CA ILE A 548 -8.93 9.58 -6.34
C ILE A 548 -8.93 9.52 -4.82
N LEU A 549 -8.08 8.65 -4.27
CA LEU A 549 -7.96 8.42 -2.84
C LEU A 549 -7.29 9.63 -2.17
N LYS A 550 -7.91 10.19 -1.15
CA LYS A 550 -7.25 11.17 -0.29
C LYS A 550 -6.26 10.46 0.60
N THR A 551 -4.99 10.80 0.48
CA THR A 551 -3.91 10.14 1.22
C THR A 551 -3.41 11.03 2.33
N TYR A 552 -3.81 10.75 3.57
CA TYR A 552 -3.28 11.45 4.74
C TYR A 552 -1.83 11.07 4.97
N ASN A 553 -1.51 9.79 4.89
CA ASN A 553 -0.18 9.21 4.95
C ASN A 553 -0.17 7.86 4.21
N ASN A 554 1.01 7.36 3.85
CA ASN A 554 1.21 6.06 3.22
C ASN A 554 2.54 5.43 3.67
N GLN A 555 2.83 4.22 3.24
CA GLN A 555 4.08 3.52 3.57
C GLN A 555 5.31 4.18 2.91
N ASP A 556 5.16 4.82 1.74
CA ASP A 556 6.29 5.40 1.01
C ASP A 556 6.75 6.72 1.65
N GLY A 557 5.81 7.54 2.13
CA GLY A 557 6.13 8.75 2.91
C GLY A 557 6.93 8.44 4.17
N GLU A 558 6.82 7.23 4.69
CA GLU A 558 7.61 6.75 5.81
C GLU A 558 8.98 6.23 5.37
N PHE A 559 9.14 5.76 4.15
CA PHE A 559 10.38 5.20 3.64
C PHE A 559 11.44 6.27 3.36
N GLU A 560 11.04 7.43 2.90
CA GLU A 560 11.94 8.52 2.55
C GLU A 560 12.27 9.47 3.70
N ALA A 561 11.49 9.43 4.79
CA ALA A 561 11.59 10.36 5.92
C ALA A 561 11.97 9.66 7.22
N ILE A 562 12.90 10.26 7.97
CA ILE A 562 13.25 9.82 9.33
C ILE A 562 12.02 9.94 10.26
N ASP A 563 11.14 10.89 9.98
CA ASP A 563 9.89 11.15 10.70
C ASP A 563 8.69 10.94 9.76
N ARG A 564 7.59 10.42 10.30
CA ARG A 564 6.34 10.25 9.54
C ARG A 564 5.86 11.57 8.96
N TYR A 565 5.32 11.53 7.75
CA TYR A 565 4.90 12.73 7.02
C TYR A 565 3.96 13.66 7.82
N PRO A 566 2.92 13.19 8.52
CA PRO A 566 2.11 14.07 9.35
C PRO A 566 2.88 14.72 10.51
N ALA A 567 3.86 14.02 11.08
CA ALA A 567 4.69 14.55 12.17
C ALA A 567 5.58 15.73 11.74
N GLN A 568 5.92 15.81 10.44
CA GLN A 568 6.68 16.95 9.90
C GLN A 568 5.89 18.27 9.95
N LEU A 569 4.56 18.20 10.01
CA LEU A 569 3.67 19.36 10.12
C LEU A 569 3.50 19.86 11.57
N GLY A 570 4.04 19.13 12.55
CA GLY A 570 3.71 19.35 13.96
C GLY A 570 2.30 18.85 14.31
N ARG A 571 1.98 18.85 15.61
CA ARG A 571 0.72 18.30 16.14
C ARG A 571 -0.52 19.00 15.58
N GLU A 572 -0.55 20.32 15.64
CA GLU A 572 -1.66 21.15 15.14
C GLU A 572 -1.78 21.05 13.61
N GLY A 573 -0.67 21.08 12.92
CA GLY A 573 -0.64 20.94 11.46
C GLY A 573 -1.12 19.57 10.98
N ALA A 574 -0.77 18.49 11.68
CA ALA A 574 -1.23 17.13 11.39
C ALA A 574 -2.75 17.00 11.60
N LEU A 575 -3.30 17.52 12.69
CA LEU A 575 -4.76 17.55 12.91
C LEU A 575 -5.48 18.40 11.87
N PHE A 576 -4.89 19.52 11.49
CA PHE A 576 -5.47 20.39 10.48
C PHE A 576 -5.43 19.73 9.08
N LYS A 577 -4.38 18.98 8.76
CA LYS A 577 -4.34 18.16 7.53
C LYS A 577 -5.48 17.15 7.51
N TRP A 578 -5.70 16.44 8.62
CA TRP A 578 -6.81 15.49 8.75
C TRP A 578 -8.16 16.19 8.56
N PHE A 579 -8.37 17.30 9.26
CA PHE A 579 -9.56 18.13 9.09
C PHE A 579 -9.76 18.57 7.63
N LYS A 580 -8.75 19.16 6.98
CA LYS A 580 -8.84 19.60 5.59
C LYS A 580 -9.32 18.49 4.65
N TYR A 581 -8.74 17.31 4.81
CA TYR A 581 -9.07 16.16 3.97
C TYR A 581 -10.48 15.64 4.21
N LYS A 582 -10.93 15.68 5.44
CA LYS A 582 -12.27 15.21 5.83
C LYS A 582 -13.39 16.17 5.45
N PHE A 583 -13.16 17.47 5.56
CA PHE A 583 -14.21 18.48 5.33
C PHE A 583 -14.30 19.01 3.90
N LEU A 584 -13.43 18.59 3.01
CA LEU A 584 -13.58 18.92 1.59
C LEU A 584 -14.18 17.72 0.85
N PRO A 585 -15.47 17.78 0.52
CA PRO A 585 -16.14 16.69 -0.16
C PRO A 585 -15.59 16.48 -1.57
N GLY A 586 -15.74 15.26 -2.07
CA GLY A 586 -15.35 14.92 -3.43
C GLY A 586 -16.28 15.51 -4.52
N GLY A 587 -17.41 16.07 -4.14
CA GLY A 587 -18.42 16.57 -5.07
C GLY A 587 -19.31 15.46 -5.65
N LYS A 588 -20.25 15.87 -6.49
CA LYS A 588 -21.18 14.94 -7.14
C LYS A 588 -20.42 14.02 -8.10
N ASN A 589 -20.62 12.71 -7.98
CA ASN A 589 -19.96 11.68 -8.79
C ASN A 589 -18.43 11.70 -8.72
N ALA A 590 -17.84 12.36 -7.70
CA ALA A 590 -16.40 12.41 -7.46
C ALA A 590 -16.10 12.17 -5.97
N GLN A 591 -16.76 11.20 -5.37
CA GLN A 591 -16.60 10.83 -3.97
C GLN A 591 -15.20 10.28 -3.72
N ARG A 592 -14.64 10.52 -2.52
CA ARG A 592 -13.27 10.14 -2.16
C ARG A 592 -13.20 9.52 -0.77
N SER A 593 -12.53 8.38 -0.71
CA SER A 593 -12.14 7.76 0.56
C SER A 593 -10.86 8.38 1.10
N MET A 594 -10.53 8.09 2.36
CA MET A 594 -9.34 8.54 3.05
C MET A 594 -8.43 7.35 3.40
N LEU A 595 -7.16 7.45 3.05
CA LEU A 595 -6.10 6.53 3.49
C LEU A 595 -5.29 7.15 4.62
N TYR A 596 -5.04 6.40 5.68
CA TYR A 596 -4.09 6.72 6.74
C TYR A 596 -3.37 5.46 7.22
N VAL A 597 -2.25 5.63 7.87
CA VAL A 597 -1.39 4.54 8.35
C VAL A 597 -1.60 4.33 9.85
N ASP A 598 -1.56 3.08 10.30
CA ASP A 598 -1.66 2.74 11.71
C ASP A 598 -0.68 3.56 12.57
N GLY A 599 -1.19 4.18 13.62
CA GLY A 599 -0.45 5.10 14.50
C GLY A 599 -0.58 6.59 14.14
N ASP A 600 -1.07 6.95 12.94
CA ASP A 600 -1.30 8.37 12.58
C ASP A 600 -2.33 9.01 13.52
N GLU A 601 -3.33 8.24 13.90
CA GLU A 601 -4.39 8.67 14.81
C GLU A 601 -3.90 9.03 16.23
N SER A 602 -2.71 8.58 16.62
CA SER A 602 -2.07 8.89 17.90
C SER A 602 -0.81 9.74 17.76
N PHE A 603 -0.65 10.41 16.61
CA PHE A 603 0.51 11.24 16.29
C PHE A 603 1.85 10.52 16.45
N THR A 604 1.91 9.28 16.00
CA THR A 604 3.17 8.52 15.98
C THR A 604 4.16 9.20 15.05
N GLN A 605 5.34 9.56 15.57
CA GLN A 605 6.34 10.34 14.84
C GLN A 605 7.35 9.48 14.09
N LYS A 606 7.62 8.28 14.60
CA LYS A 606 8.60 7.34 14.04
C LYS A 606 7.98 5.96 13.92
N GLY A 607 8.44 5.15 13.00
CA GLY A 607 7.91 3.80 12.84
C GLY A 607 8.08 3.20 11.44
N ILE A 608 8.82 3.88 10.61
CA ILE A 608 9.00 3.59 9.17
C ILE A 608 9.45 2.16 8.91
N GLU A 609 10.49 1.70 9.59
CA GLU A 609 11.05 0.37 9.38
C GLU A 609 10.05 -0.75 9.70
N ALA A 610 9.11 -0.49 10.61
CA ALA A 610 8.09 -1.45 10.98
C ALA A 610 7.00 -1.61 9.92
N VAL A 611 6.79 -0.62 9.05
CA VAL A 611 5.75 -0.71 8.01
C VAL A 611 6.23 -1.55 6.83
N ILE A 612 7.38 -1.25 6.27
CA ILE A 612 7.86 -1.90 5.04
C ILE A 612 9.08 -2.79 5.24
N GLY A 613 9.95 -2.48 6.20
CA GLY A 613 11.25 -3.15 6.39
C GLY A 613 11.31 -4.13 7.54
N SER A 614 10.40 -4.05 8.52
CA SER A 614 10.51 -4.82 9.75
C SER A 614 9.38 -5.84 9.95
N GLU A 615 9.72 -6.99 10.53
CA GLU A 615 8.78 -7.99 11.04
C GLU A 615 8.66 -7.94 12.58
N ILE A 616 8.95 -6.80 13.19
CA ILE A 616 8.84 -6.55 14.63
C ILE A 616 7.76 -5.52 14.94
N ALA A 617 7.36 -5.43 16.21
CA ALA A 617 6.38 -4.47 16.66
C ALA A 617 6.82 -3.02 16.44
N MET A 618 5.90 -2.20 15.97
CA MET A 618 6.09 -0.77 15.83
C MET A 618 5.90 -0.06 17.17
N THR A 619 6.81 0.85 17.52
CA THR A 619 6.64 1.74 18.67
C THR A 619 5.74 2.92 18.27
N ARG A 620 4.63 3.10 19.00
CA ARG A 620 3.65 4.17 18.75
C ARG A 620 3.71 5.22 19.83
N ASN A 621 3.37 6.45 19.48
CA ASN A 621 3.10 7.49 20.46
C ASN A 621 1.78 7.21 21.19
N ASP A 622 1.64 7.85 22.36
CA ASP A 622 0.47 7.78 23.24
C ASP A 622 -0.13 9.17 23.43
N ASP A 623 -0.43 9.88 22.32
CA ASP A 623 -1.07 11.20 22.38
C ASP A 623 -2.60 11.03 22.32
N GLU A 624 -3.19 10.77 23.49
CA GLU A 624 -4.63 10.57 23.61
C GLU A 624 -5.45 11.84 23.33
N ASP A 625 -4.89 13.02 23.57
CA ASP A 625 -5.59 14.27 23.24
C ASP A 625 -5.61 14.53 21.73
N PHE A 626 -4.54 14.12 21.04
CA PHE A 626 -4.54 14.11 19.58
C PHE A 626 -5.56 13.12 19.04
N PHE A 627 -5.55 11.89 19.59
CA PHE A 627 -6.48 10.84 19.19
C PHE A 627 -7.94 11.28 19.33
N LYS A 628 -8.33 11.90 20.45
CA LYS A 628 -9.70 12.38 20.66
C LYS A 628 -10.16 13.34 19.56
N VAL A 629 -9.30 14.29 19.18
CA VAL A 629 -9.62 15.26 18.12
C VAL A 629 -9.70 14.58 16.77
N PHE A 630 -8.72 13.71 16.46
CA PHE A 630 -8.69 12.96 15.21
C PHE A 630 -9.95 12.13 15.02
N ASP A 631 -10.33 11.37 16.04
CA ASP A 631 -11.51 10.51 16.06
C ASP A 631 -12.83 11.32 16.04
N ALA A 632 -12.89 12.46 16.75
CA ALA A 632 -14.07 13.32 16.72
C ALA A 632 -14.32 13.93 15.32
N ILE A 633 -13.28 14.37 14.63
CA ILE A 633 -13.36 14.86 13.26
C ILE A 633 -13.91 13.75 12.34
N ASP A 634 -13.34 12.55 12.43
CA ASP A 634 -13.78 11.41 11.63
C ASP A 634 -15.27 11.09 11.84
N ARG A 635 -15.68 10.93 13.10
CA ARG A 635 -17.07 10.68 13.45
C ARG A 635 -18.00 11.78 12.96
N PHE A 636 -17.62 13.05 13.17
CA PHE A 636 -18.45 14.18 12.73
C PHE A 636 -18.72 14.12 11.23
N VAL A 637 -17.70 13.84 10.43
CA VAL A 637 -17.83 13.73 8.97
C VAL A 637 -18.70 12.53 8.58
N LYS A 638 -18.47 11.37 9.17
CA LYS A 638 -19.25 10.14 8.90
C LYS A 638 -20.74 10.30 9.21
N TYR A 639 -21.07 11.05 10.26
CA TYR A 639 -22.46 11.21 10.73
C TYR A 639 -23.15 12.50 10.25
N ASN A 640 -22.50 13.31 9.40
CA ASN A 640 -23.10 14.45 8.73
C ASN A 640 -23.26 14.19 7.23
N PRO A 641 -24.42 13.68 6.77
CA PRO A 641 -24.62 13.25 5.38
C PRO A 641 -24.36 14.33 4.33
N VAL A 642 -24.51 15.61 4.71
CA VAL A 642 -24.23 16.73 3.81
C VAL A 642 -22.75 16.78 3.44
N ILE A 643 -21.82 16.45 4.35
CA ILE A 643 -20.39 16.40 4.07
C ILE A 643 -20.09 15.25 3.11
N ASN A 644 -20.70 14.07 3.37
CA ASN A 644 -20.45 12.87 2.59
C ASN A 644 -20.91 12.95 1.12
N SER A 645 -21.81 13.85 0.80
CA SER A 645 -22.46 13.88 -0.52
C SER A 645 -22.79 15.27 -1.03
N GLY A 646 -22.34 16.32 -0.32
CA GLY A 646 -22.47 17.70 -0.73
C GLY A 646 -21.38 18.14 -1.70
N GLU A 647 -21.52 19.36 -2.19
CA GLU A 647 -20.54 20.07 -3.01
C GLU A 647 -19.95 21.23 -2.19
N ALA A 648 -18.67 21.48 -2.34
CA ALA A 648 -18.00 22.61 -1.70
C ALA A 648 -18.08 23.85 -2.59
N HIS A 649 -18.50 24.96 -2.00
CA HIS A 649 -18.51 26.27 -2.66
C HIS A 649 -17.71 27.25 -1.82
N ILE A 650 -16.66 27.85 -2.40
CA ILE A 650 -15.85 28.85 -1.72
C ILE A 650 -16.68 30.14 -1.59
N ILE A 651 -16.93 30.55 -0.35
CA ILE A 651 -17.64 31.80 -0.04
C ILE A 651 -16.67 32.96 0.03
N LYS A 652 -15.50 32.73 0.64
CA LYS A 652 -14.47 33.74 0.78
C LYS A 652 -13.09 33.09 0.91
N GLN A 653 -12.10 33.69 0.27
CA GLN A 653 -10.69 33.30 0.43
C GLN A 653 -9.86 34.58 0.38
N ASP A 654 -8.99 34.75 1.37
CA ASP A 654 -8.10 35.89 1.46
C ASP A 654 -6.61 35.44 1.38
N GLU A 655 -5.71 36.30 0.95
CA GLU A 655 -4.27 36.02 0.80
C GLU A 655 -3.57 35.71 2.15
N ASP A 656 -4.18 36.08 3.26
CA ASP A 656 -3.65 35.81 4.61
C ASP A 656 -3.97 34.41 5.15
N GLY A 657 -4.55 33.55 4.31
CA GLY A 657 -4.89 32.16 4.68
C GLY A 657 -6.31 31.97 5.18
N PHE A 658 -7.11 33.02 5.29
CA PHE A 658 -8.50 32.89 5.65
C PHE A 658 -9.32 32.25 4.54
N VAL A 659 -10.07 31.21 4.87
CA VAL A 659 -10.98 30.54 3.93
C VAL A 659 -12.29 30.23 4.59
N ALA A 660 -13.39 30.50 3.86
CA ALA A 660 -14.72 30.07 4.22
C ALA A 660 -15.35 29.33 3.04
N TRP A 661 -15.86 28.12 3.27
CA TRP A 661 -16.56 27.36 2.25
C TRP A 661 -17.86 26.78 2.78
N GLN A 662 -18.84 26.73 1.90
CA GLN A 662 -20.12 26.12 2.14
C GLN A 662 -20.14 24.70 1.59
N ILE A 663 -20.68 23.76 2.35
CA ILE A 663 -20.96 22.41 1.90
C ILE A 663 -22.48 22.25 1.85
N SER A 664 -23.01 21.99 0.67
CA SER A 664 -24.47 21.86 0.47
C SER A 664 -24.82 20.84 -0.61
N LYS A 665 -26.04 20.32 -0.53
CA LYS A 665 -26.69 19.57 -1.62
C LYS A 665 -27.71 20.44 -2.27
N THR A 666 -27.87 20.33 -3.57
CA THR A 666 -28.85 21.14 -4.37
C THR A 666 -30.28 21.00 -3.87
N GLU A 667 -30.67 19.86 -3.31
CA GLU A 667 -32.02 19.57 -2.85
C GLU A 667 -32.18 19.51 -1.33
N ALA A 668 -31.07 19.63 -0.56
CA ALA A 668 -31.13 19.55 0.90
C ALA A 668 -31.38 20.92 1.53
N LYS A 669 -32.14 20.93 2.63
CA LYS A 669 -32.30 22.13 3.44
C LYS A 669 -31.03 22.41 4.27
N ASP A 670 -30.34 21.37 4.69
CA ASP A 670 -29.19 21.45 5.57
C ASP A 670 -27.90 21.69 4.76
N ALA A 671 -27.12 22.65 5.21
CA ALA A 671 -25.79 22.93 4.70
C ALA A 671 -24.84 23.28 5.85
N LEU A 672 -23.55 23.21 5.61
CA LEU A 672 -22.53 23.63 6.57
C LEU A 672 -21.70 24.78 5.98
N LEU A 673 -21.36 25.72 6.84
CA LEU A 673 -20.29 26.69 6.59
C LEU A 673 -19.08 26.29 7.40
N VAL A 674 -17.95 26.09 6.74
CA VAL A 674 -16.67 25.83 7.38
C VAL A 674 -15.80 27.06 7.19
N VAL A 675 -15.21 27.51 8.28
CA VAL A 675 -14.33 28.68 8.30
C VAL A 675 -13.01 28.25 8.90
N ALA A 676 -11.91 28.54 8.24
CA ALA A 676 -10.59 28.12 8.69
C ALA A 676 -9.52 29.17 8.40
N ASN A 677 -8.48 29.19 9.26
CA ASN A 677 -7.19 29.72 8.88
C ASN A 677 -6.39 28.57 8.27
N TYR A 678 -6.26 28.60 6.94
CA TYR A 678 -5.72 27.49 6.14
C TYR A 678 -4.20 27.35 6.18
N MET A 679 -3.53 28.20 6.95
CA MET A 679 -2.09 28.12 7.15
C MET A 679 -1.79 27.18 8.30
N SER A 680 -0.83 26.29 8.11
CA SER A 680 -0.28 25.51 9.22
C SER A 680 0.56 26.39 10.15
N PRO A 681 0.67 26.08 11.44
CA PRO A 681 1.49 26.85 12.37
C PRO A 681 2.96 26.91 11.92
N THR A 682 3.47 25.81 11.40
CA THR A 682 4.81 25.74 10.78
C THR A 682 4.75 24.76 9.63
N GLU A 683 5.06 25.22 8.43
CA GLU A 683 5.18 24.36 7.27
C GLU A 683 6.61 24.33 6.77
N LYS A 684 7.12 23.12 6.51
CA LYS A 684 8.37 22.94 5.78
C LYS A 684 8.04 22.85 4.28
N PHE A 685 8.58 23.77 3.51
CA PHE A 685 8.50 23.71 2.06
C PHE A 685 9.86 23.29 1.51
N VAL A 686 9.87 22.28 0.68
CA VAL A 686 11.04 21.97 -0.13
C VAL A 686 10.91 22.77 -1.41
N ILE A 687 11.82 23.72 -1.61
CA ILE A 687 11.88 24.52 -2.83
C ILE A 687 13.05 23.98 -3.65
N GLU A 688 12.77 23.51 -4.84
CA GLU A 688 13.80 23.16 -5.82
C GLU A 688 14.14 24.40 -6.67
N GLU A 689 15.32 24.91 -6.48
CA GLU A 689 15.84 26.04 -7.27
C GLU A 689 17.23 25.71 -7.80
N ASN A 690 17.41 25.74 -9.11
CA ASN A 690 18.68 25.47 -9.80
C ASN A 690 19.32 24.10 -9.46
N GLY A 691 18.50 23.06 -9.25
CA GLY A 691 18.99 21.71 -8.91
C GLY A 691 19.43 21.53 -7.45
N ASN A 692 19.13 22.49 -6.59
CA ASN A 692 19.34 22.39 -5.14
C ASN A 692 18.00 22.42 -4.43
N SER A 693 17.85 21.55 -3.43
CA SER A 693 16.67 21.53 -2.55
C SER A 693 16.93 22.38 -1.32
N TYR A 694 16.06 23.35 -1.08
CA TYR A 694 16.08 24.19 0.12
C TYR A 694 14.83 23.92 0.94
N THR A 695 14.99 23.84 2.25
CA THR A 695 13.85 23.79 3.18
C THR A 695 13.56 25.20 3.68
N GLU A 696 12.40 25.73 3.32
CA GLU A 696 11.87 26.98 3.87
C GLU A 696 10.86 26.65 4.96
N LEU A 697 11.03 27.24 6.15
CA LEU A 697 10.05 27.21 7.23
C LEU A 697 9.16 28.44 7.09
N ARG A 698 7.86 28.24 6.87
CA ARG A 698 6.86 29.31 6.89
C ARG A 698 6.02 29.20 8.15
N GLU A 699 6.02 30.28 8.93
CA GLU A 699 5.15 30.39 10.11
C GLU A 699 3.79 30.93 9.67
N GLY A 700 2.73 30.25 10.08
CA GLY A 700 1.36 30.70 9.91
C GLY A 700 1.09 31.99 10.68
N ARG A 701 0.23 32.85 10.14
CA ARG A 701 -0.18 34.10 10.77
C ARG A 701 -1.61 34.02 11.27
N GLU A 702 -1.88 34.72 12.37
CA GLU A 702 -3.25 34.91 12.85
C GLU A 702 -4.05 35.75 11.85
N VAL A 703 -5.32 35.44 11.68
CA VAL A 703 -6.26 36.23 10.88
C VAL A 703 -7.30 36.88 11.79
N PHE A 704 -7.72 38.09 11.45
CA PHE A 704 -8.61 38.90 12.29
C PHE A 704 -9.76 39.51 11.47
N ASP A 705 -10.89 39.77 12.17
CA ASP A 705 -12.00 40.59 11.73
C ASP A 705 -12.50 40.26 10.31
N LYS A 706 -12.70 38.98 10.04
CA LYS A 706 -13.19 38.51 8.75
C LYS A 706 -14.71 38.51 8.71
N ASN A 707 -15.28 39.27 7.77
CA ASN A 707 -16.71 39.26 7.52
C ASN A 707 -17.04 38.26 6.40
N ILE A 708 -18.06 37.44 6.65
CA ILE A 708 -18.64 36.48 5.72
C ILE A 708 -20.08 36.87 5.48
N VAL A 709 -20.44 37.00 4.21
CA VAL A 709 -21.83 37.20 3.78
C VAL A 709 -22.29 35.96 3.05
N LEU A 710 -23.32 35.31 3.55
CA LEU A 710 -23.86 34.11 2.94
C LEU A 710 -24.66 34.43 1.66
N PRO A 711 -24.78 33.46 0.74
CA PRO A 711 -25.80 33.54 -0.31
C PRO A 711 -27.17 33.81 0.27
N CYS A 712 -28.00 34.60 -0.44
CA CYS A 712 -29.28 35.12 0.06
C CYS A 712 -30.32 34.06 0.45
N ASP A 713 -30.09 32.82 0.06
CA ASP A 713 -30.96 31.68 0.37
C ASP A 713 -30.50 30.84 1.58
N TYR A 714 -29.47 31.31 2.33
CA TYR A 714 -28.96 30.61 3.49
C TYR A 714 -28.84 31.52 4.72
N GLN A 715 -29.08 30.95 5.90
CA GLN A 715 -28.86 31.58 7.20
C GLN A 715 -28.14 30.63 8.15
N ILE A 716 -27.24 31.18 8.99
CA ILE A 716 -26.60 30.47 10.09
C ILE A 716 -27.62 30.29 11.21
N VAL A 717 -27.80 29.05 11.65
CA VAL A 717 -28.76 28.70 12.71
C VAL A 717 -28.10 28.15 13.96
N SER A 718 -26.88 27.62 13.85
CA SER A 718 -26.10 27.13 14.99
C SER A 718 -24.61 27.06 14.69
N GLU A 719 -23.82 26.98 15.75
CA GLU A 719 -22.38 26.76 15.72
C GLU A 719 -22.08 25.40 16.36
N TYR A 720 -21.22 24.62 15.71
CA TYR A 720 -20.67 23.43 16.34
C TYR A 720 -19.41 23.80 17.11
N LYS A 721 -19.40 23.50 18.40
CA LYS A 721 -18.25 23.67 19.29
C LYS A 721 -17.62 22.32 19.64
N PHE A 722 -16.31 22.26 19.59
CA PHE A 722 -15.53 21.12 20.01
C PHE A 722 -15.15 21.24 21.48
N ASN A 723 -15.48 20.25 22.32
CA ASN A 723 -15.22 20.25 23.75
C ASN A 723 -13.94 19.48 24.17
N GLY A 724 -13.13 19.04 23.20
CA GLY A 724 -11.95 18.20 23.41
C GLY A 724 -12.15 16.72 23.06
N GLU A 725 -13.40 16.25 22.96
CA GLU A 725 -13.74 14.86 22.59
C GLU A 725 -14.83 14.77 21.53
N GLU A 726 -15.76 15.74 21.51
CA GLU A 726 -16.93 15.70 20.62
C GLU A 726 -17.30 17.11 20.17
N PHE A 727 -18.03 17.18 19.04
CA PHE A 727 -18.69 18.39 18.59
C PHE A 727 -20.08 18.47 19.23
N SER A 728 -20.38 19.62 19.84
CA SER A 728 -21.74 19.97 20.33
C SER A 728 -22.34 21.07 19.48
N GLU A 729 -23.63 20.97 19.16
CA GLU A 729 -24.37 22.00 18.44
C GLU A 729 -25.01 22.99 19.43
N GLU A 730 -24.71 24.30 19.28
CA GLU A 730 -25.32 25.37 20.03
C GLU A 730 -26.18 26.21 19.11
N GLY A 731 -27.51 26.17 19.31
CA GLY A 731 -28.44 26.94 18.51
C GLY A 731 -28.29 28.45 18.72
N LEU A 732 -28.48 29.22 17.67
CA LEU A 732 -28.54 30.67 17.72
C LEU A 732 -29.97 31.14 18.07
N GLN A 733 -30.07 32.21 18.90
CA GLN A 733 -31.37 32.79 19.24
C GLN A 733 -32.06 33.46 18.02
N VAL A 734 -31.24 34.00 17.10
CA VAL A 734 -31.67 34.63 15.85
C VAL A 734 -30.80 34.14 14.72
N PRO A 735 -31.37 33.57 13.65
CA PRO A 735 -30.60 33.22 12.45
C PRO A 735 -29.90 34.44 11.85
N MET A 736 -28.69 34.25 11.33
CA MET A 736 -27.83 35.32 10.77
C MET A 736 -27.45 35.01 9.32
N SER A 737 -27.48 36.04 8.46
CA SER A 737 -27.01 35.98 7.09
C SER A 737 -25.57 36.50 6.93
N GLU A 738 -25.06 37.12 7.95
CA GLU A 738 -23.68 37.65 8.02
C GLU A 738 -23.01 37.19 9.30
N LEU A 739 -21.68 36.88 9.22
CA LEU A 739 -20.88 36.43 10.33
C LEU A 739 -19.56 37.18 10.37
N THR A 740 -19.20 37.70 11.56
CA THR A 740 -17.88 38.28 11.79
C THR A 740 -17.02 37.30 12.59
N ILE A 741 -15.91 36.86 12.05
CA ILE A 741 -14.91 36.05 12.71
C ILE A 741 -13.87 36.97 13.32
N GLY A 742 -13.80 37.06 14.63
CA GLY A 742 -12.87 37.96 15.32
C GLY A 742 -11.40 37.57 15.15
N LYS A 743 -11.05 36.36 15.58
CA LYS A 743 -9.67 35.85 15.52
C LYS A 743 -9.69 34.36 15.19
N LEU A 744 -8.78 33.92 14.31
CA LEU A 744 -8.41 32.51 14.09
C LEU A 744 -6.89 32.36 14.12
N MET A 745 -6.43 31.44 14.93
CA MET A 745 -5.03 31.01 14.94
C MET A 745 -4.71 30.18 13.69
N PRO A 746 -3.43 30.02 13.30
CA PRO A 746 -3.06 29.05 12.27
C PRO A 746 -3.63 27.67 12.59
N ALA A 747 -4.14 26.98 11.58
CA ALA A 747 -4.76 25.66 11.68
C ALA A 747 -6.07 25.61 12.51
N GLU A 748 -6.61 26.74 12.93
CA GLU A 748 -7.89 26.80 13.62
C GLU A 748 -9.05 26.82 12.64
N PHE A 749 -10.15 26.15 12.97
CA PHE A 749 -11.36 26.09 12.16
C PHE A 749 -12.62 26.22 13.03
N LYS A 750 -13.73 26.61 12.39
CA LYS A 750 -15.06 26.68 12.98
C LYS A 750 -16.10 26.14 12.00
N ILE A 751 -17.15 25.53 12.52
CA ILE A 751 -18.21 24.91 11.75
C ILE A 751 -19.55 25.51 12.17
N TYR A 752 -20.34 25.93 11.19
CA TYR A 752 -21.67 26.48 11.40
C TYR A 752 -22.69 25.69 10.58
N LYS A 753 -23.85 25.45 11.19
CA LYS A 753 -24.99 24.89 10.47
C LYS A 753 -25.76 25.99 9.76
N LEU A 754 -26.10 25.73 8.53
CA LEU A 754 -26.88 26.61 7.70
C LEU A 754 -28.26 25.98 7.43
N ASP A 755 -29.32 26.80 7.51
CA ASP A 755 -30.61 26.45 6.98
C ASP A 755 -30.92 27.28 5.72
N ARG A 756 -31.57 26.64 4.76
CA ARG A 756 -32.03 27.32 3.56
C ARG A 756 -33.33 28.04 3.86
N VAL A 757 -33.40 29.34 3.50
CA VAL A 757 -34.53 30.22 3.76
C VAL A 757 -35.62 30.02 2.71
#